data_98dd5f340ea280bc140e4e934b2234ec
#
_entry.id   98dd5f340ea280bc140e4e934b2234ec
#
_cell.length_a   1.000
_cell.length_b   1.000
_cell.length_c   1.000
_cell.angle_alpha   90.00
_cell.angle_beta   90.00
_cell.angle_gamma   90.00
#
_symmetry.space_group_name_H-M   'P 1'
#
loop_
_entity.id
_entity.type
_entity.pdbx_description
1 polymer ?
#
loop_
_entity_poly.entity_id
_entity_poly.type
_entity_poly.pdbx_seq_one_letter_code
_entity_poly.pdbx_strand_id
1 'polypeptide(L)'
;MSMYRQLWLAIIVSMLLALVGSLLASLLSARSYLEQQLSMKNADNASALALSLSQQNPDRIALELTVAALFDSGHYEWIRINDPNGKLIIERVAAQGDQGAPAWFVDQLPIRAEPGEAQITNGWTQLGSVTLLSHSRFGYQALWTSTREMIAALTLASLIGGYLGSMILRRLRRPLQAVIDQAVAITNRRFVTIPEPEVPELYKLAEAMNTTVSRLKIMFEEEAARLEALRRDANFDKLTGLANRDYLIAGLRSTLEEENANGGTLLLIRVADLVGINRRLGREATDELLRRVAATINTSVAAISEAISARMNGADFALLLPGQDASSGFAEDILASLIRAMESFVEGGPSVYIGIGRFARGTGLRHVLSQIDAALITAEAESSNGIREAAIDGDDELPETNDEWAKLIRQALDRRQIRLVSFPVVDFDRRLLHEECPLRLRLDGSDEWLTAGRFLPVAEKLGMMPALDLTAITLGLNELEARPELPGLAINLSASTVADSDSTLAIEALLKKHRSAASRLWIEVAETGVFKHLEAFRDLCRILRSFRCKVGVEHFGRQFSQIGQFHDLGLDYIKFDVGYIRRLETNPGNQAFLKGAATIARGIGLQVIAEGVVSDDELNALAAVGFDGATGPGVKPAQGTIAT
;
A
#
# COMPACT_ATOMS: atom_id res chain seq x y z
N MET A 1 -14.40 23.65 1.11
CA MET A 1 -13.12 24.07 0.48
C MET A 1 -11.97 23.51 1.30
N SER A 2 -10.89 23.04 0.67
CA SER A 2 -9.71 22.58 1.42
C SER A 2 -9.05 23.77 2.16
N MET A 3 -8.47 23.51 3.34
CA MET A 3 -7.73 24.50 4.13
C MET A 3 -6.68 25.27 3.28
N TYR A 4 -6.04 24.58 2.35
CA TYR A 4 -5.08 25.15 1.41
C TYR A 4 -5.70 26.23 0.50
N ARG A 5 -6.92 26.00 -0.02
CA ARG A 5 -7.64 26.98 -0.85
C ARG A 5 -8.07 28.21 -0.03
N GLN A 6 -8.43 28.01 1.24
CA GLN A 6 -8.79 29.10 2.14
C GLN A 6 -7.58 29.98 2.46
N LEU A 7 -6.42 29.39 2.76
CA LEU A 7 -5.17 30.11 3.00
C LEU A 7 -4.71 30.90 1.76
N TRP A 8 -4.78 30.28 0.57
CA TRP A 8 -4.47 30.96 -0.69
C TRP A 8 -5.41 32.16 -0.93
N LEU A 9 -6.70 31.97 -0.73
CA LEU A 9 -7.69 33.03 -0.88
C LEU A 9 -7.45 34.16 0.11
N ALA A 10 -7.11 33.85 1.36
CA ALA A 10 -6.75 34.85 2.37
C ALA A 10 -5.51 35.67 1.99
N ILE A 11 -4.46 35.01 1.48
CA ILE A 11 -3.25 35.69 1.00
C ILE A 11 -3.59 36.61 -0.17
N ILE A 12 -4.33 36.14 -1.18
CA ILE A 12 -4.69 36.95 -2.35
C ILE A 12 -5.54 38.16 -1.93
N VAL A 13 -6.56 37.95 -1.07
CA VAL A 13 -7.43 39.04 -0.61
C VAL A 13 -6.66 40.06 0.21
N SER A 14 -5.79 39.62 1.13
CA SER A 14 -4.97 40.55 1.93
C SER A 14 -3.97 41.35 1.09
N MET A 15 -3.32 40.72 0.08
CA MET A 15 -2.44 41.41 -0.85
C MET A 15 -3.20 42.43 -1.70
N LEU A 16 -4.40 42.07 -2.18
CA LEU A 16 -5.23 42.96 -3.01
C LEU A 16 -5.72 44.17 -2.19
N LEU A 17 -6.14 43.94 -0.94
CA LEU A 17 -6.53 45.01 -0.02
C LEU A 17 -5.35 45.96 0.30
N ALA A 18 -4.17 45.40 0.56
CA ALA A 18 -2.97 46.18 0.81
C ALA A 18 -2.56 47.01 -0.41
N LEU A 19 -2.61 46.41 -1.62
CA LEU A 19 -2.28 47.08 -2.87
C LEU A 19 -3.25 48.23 -3.17
N VAL A 20 -4.55 47.97 -3.09
CA VAL A 20 -5.60 48.98 -3.36
C VAL A 20 -5.55 50.08 -2.31
N GLY A 21 -5.42 49.72 -1.04
CA GLY A 21 -5.35 50.71 0.05
C GLY A 21 -4.10 51.61 -0.04
N SER A 22 -2.93 51.03 -0.31
CA SER A 22 -1.69 51.79 -0.48
C SER A 22 -1.73 52.70 -1.72
N LEU A 23 -2.25 52.19 -2.85
CA LEU A 23 -2.42 52.97 -4.07
C LEU A 23 -3.34 54.17 -3.84
N LEU A 24 -4.53 53.93 -3.23
CA LEU A 24 -5.51 54.95 -2.98
C LEU A 24 -4.96 56.05 -2.03
N ALA A 25 -4.36 55.66 -0.91
CA ALA A 25 -3.77 56.58 0.06
C ALA A 25 -2.67 57.44 -0.55
N SER A 26 -1.79 56.83 -1.34
CA SER A 26 -0.70 57.52 -2.04
C SER A 26 -1.20 58.50 -3.10
N LEU A 27 -2.21 58.09 -3.90
CA LEU A 27 -2.82 58.98 -4.90
C LEU A 27 -3.51 60.18 -4.29
N LEU A 28 -4.26 60.00 -3.24
CA LEU A 28 -4.96 61.09 -2.53
C LEU A 28 -3.94 62.04 -1.89
N SER A 29 -2.87 61.54 -1.27
CA SER A 29 -1.82 62.34 -0.68
C SER A 29 -1.05 63.13 -1.73
N ALA A 30 -0.66 62.49 -2.85
CA ALA A 30 0.05 63.19 -3.94
C ALA A 30 -0.80 64.25 -4.61
N ARG A 31 -2.12 63.99 -4.80
CA ARG A 31 -3.07 64.97 -5.30
C ARG A 31 -3.11 66.20 -4.39
N SER A 32 -3.35 66.00 -3.08
CA SER A 32 -3.45 67.09 -2.11
C SER A 32 -2.14 67.90 -2.06
N TYR A 33 -0.99 67.28 -2.12
CA TYR A 33 0.29 67.92 -2.18
C TYR A 33 0.46 68.80 -3.44
N LEU A 34 0.07 68.30 -4.60
CA LEU A 34 0.10 69.05 -5.86
C LEU A 34 -0.87 70.25 -5.88
N GLU A 35 -2.07 70.08 -5.32
CA GLU A 35 -3.05 71.18 -5.17
C GLU A 35 -2.47 72.31 -4.31
N GLN A 36 -1.85 72.00 -3.19
CA GLN A 36 -1.21 72.98 -2.30
C GLN A 36 -0.03 73.65 -2.98
N GLN A 37 0.85 72.89 -3.68
CA GLN A 37 2.01 73.41 -4.39
C GLN A 37 1.61 74.36 -5.54
N LEU A 38 0.61 73.98 -6.31
CA LEU A 38 0.08 74.86 -7.39
C LEU A 38 -0.56 76.12 -6.84
N SER A 39 -1.33 76.05 -5.77
CA SER A 39 -1.95 77.22 -5.12
C SER A 39 -0.88 78.19 -4.57
N MET A 40 0.16 77.66 -3.91
CA MET A 40 1.28 78.47 -3.44
C MET A 40 2.01 79.17 -4.60
N LYS A 41 2.31 78.41 -5.68
CA LYS A 41 2.93 78.95 -6.87
C LYS A 41 2.08 79.99 -7.60
N ASN A 42 0.76 79.81 -7.61
CA ASN A 42 -0.16 80.81 -8.14
C ASN A 42 -0.11 82.11 -7.31
N ALA A 43 -0.11 82.04 -5.99
CA ALA A 43 0.01 83.22 -5.09
C ALA A 43 1.34 83.94 -5.28
N ASP A 44 2.46 83.20 -5.31
CA ASP A 44 3.80 83.76 -5.55
C ASP A 44 3.90 84.46 -6.90
N ASN A 45 3.41 83.81 -7.95
CA ASN A 45 3.46 84.38 -9.29
C ASN A 45 2.51 85.59 -9.45
N ALA A 46 1.35 85.59 -8.82
CA ALA A 46 0.45 86.73 -8.77
C ALA A 46 1.11 87.92 -8.04
N SER A 47 1.76 87.67 -6.92
CA SER A 47 2.49 88.69 -6.13
C SER A 47 3.68 89.26 -6.93
N ALA A 48 4.46 88.39 -7.60
CA ALA A 48 5.57 88.82 -8.41
C ALA A 48 5.13 89.66 -9.62
N LEU A 49 4.04 89.24 -10.31
CA LEU A 49 3.48 90.01 -11.40
C LEU A 49 2.90 91.34 -10.93
N ALA A 50 2.16 91.35 -9.82
CA ALA A 50 1.60 92.57 -9.23
C ALA A 50 2.68 93.57 -8.81
N LEU A 51 3.77 93.07 -8.25
CA LEU A 51 4.91 93.89 -7.84
C LEU A 51 5.61 94.52 -9.10
N SER A 52 5.83 93.73 -10.15
CA SER A 52 6.41 94.21 -11.42
C SER A 52 5.54 95.28 -12.06
N LEU A 53 4.26 95.11 -12.08
CA LEU A 53 3.30 96.08 -12.63
C LEU A 53 3.21 97.31 -11.73
N SER A 54 3.34 97.21 -10.45
CA SER A 54 3.36 98.33 -9.49
C SER A 54 4.59 99.22 -9.62
N GLN A 55 5.74 98.64 -9.93
CA GLN A 55 6.98 99.36 -10.11
C GLN A 55 7.11 100.12 -11.44
N GLN A 56 6.54 99.51 -12.51
CA GLN A 56 6.68 100.08 -13.86
C GLN A 56 5.57 101.10 -14.18
N ASN A 57 4.51 101.18 -13.42
CA ASN A 57 3.34 102.05 -13.64
C ASN A 57 2.94 102.13 -15.14
N PRO A 58 2.71 100.95 -15.83
CA PRO A 58 2.63 100.87 -17.23
C PRO A 58 1.32 101.50 -17.74
N ASP A 59 1.42 102.08 -18.94
CA ASP A 59 0.21 102.43 -19.67
C ASP A 59 -0.53 101.14 -20.12
N ARG A 60 -1.76 101.28 -20.64
CA ARG A 60 -2.61 100.14 -20.97
C ARG A 60 -1.96 99.21 -22.03
N ILE A 61 -1.14 99.74 -22.93
CA ILE A 61 -0.44 98.98 -23.99
C ILE A 61 0.71 98.18 -23.40
N ALA A 62 1.54 98.80 -22.53
CA ALA A 62 2.65 98.15 -21.86
C ALA A 62 2.16 97.06 -20.88
N LEU A 63 1.01 97.26 -20.22
CA LEU A 63 0.35 96.28 -19.38
C LEU A 63 -0.11 95.05 -20.19
N GLU A 64 -0.73 95.28 -21.35
CA GLU A 64 -1.16 94.21 -22.28
C GLU A 64 0.02 93.40 -22.83
N LEU A 65 1.14 94.06 -23.15
CA LEU A 65 2.37 93.42 -23.64
C LEU A 65 3.02 92.58 -22.52
N THR A 66 3.08 93.07 -21.30
CA THR A 66 3.66 92.35 -20.18
C THR A 66 2.90 91.10 -19.82
N VAL A 67 1.56 91.19 -19.78
CA VAL A 67 0.66 90.06 -19.55
C VAL A 67 0.73 89.07 -20.70
N ALA A 68 0.80 89.54 -21.96
CA ALA A 68 0.96 88.67 -23.13
C ALA A 68 2.30 87.88 -23.07
N ALA A 69 3.41 88.58 -22.80
CA ALA A 69 4.73 87.93 -22.71
C ALA A 69 4.78 86.87 -21.58
N LEU A 70 4.16 87.15 -20.44
CA LEU A 70 4.07 86.16 -19.35
C LEU A 70 3.16 85.01 -19.69
N PHE A 71 2.03 85.25 -20.33
CA PHE A 71 1.06 84.24 -20.78
C PHE A 71 1.64 83.33 -21.85
N ASP A 72 2.35 83.90 -22.83
CA ASP A 72 2.99 83.18 -23.92
C ASP A 72 4.12 82.27 -23.46
N SER A 73 4.58 82.38 -22.21
CA SER A 73 5.49 81.42 -21.59
C SER A 73 4.85 80.02 -21.45
N GLY A 74 3.53 79.90 -21.62
CA GLY A 74 2.79 78.65 -21.64
C GLY A 74 2.52 78.01 -20.28
N HIS A 75 2.75 78.73 -19.18
CA HIS A 75 2.64 78.19 -17.82
C HIS A 75 1.28 78.46 -17.18
N TYR A 76 0.45 79.33 -17.75
CA TYR A 76 -0.79 79.78 -17.17
C TYR A 76 -2.01 79.31 -17.96
N GLU A 77 -3.06 78.89 -17.25
CA GLU A 77 -4.38 78.58 -17.81
C GLU A 77 -5.14 79.86 -18.17
N TRP A 78 -5.06 80.82 -17.22
CA TRP A 78 -5.57 82.18 -17.46
C TRP A 78 -4.88 83.19 -16.54
N ILE A 79 -4.80 84.45 -17.05
CA ILE A 79 -4.37 85.62 -16.29
C ILE A 79 -5.44 86.70 -16.49
N ARG A 80 -5.90 87.31 -15.40
CA ARG A 80 -6.89 88.41 -15.36
C ARG A 80 -6.37 89.57 -14.58
N ILE A 81 -6.56 90.75 -15.09
CA ILE A 81 -6.32 91.99 -14.39
C ILE A 81 -7.63 92.77 -14.30
N ASN A 82 -8.00 93.10 -13.08
CA ASN A 82 -9.20 93.87 -12.77
C ASN A 82 -8.84 95.29 -12.28
N ASP A 83 -9.69 96.26 -12.53
CA ASP A 83 -9.59 97.60 -11.96
C ASP A 83 -9.93 97.58 -10.43
N PRO A 84 -9.75 98.69 -9.67
CA PRO A 84 -10.13 98.73 -8.25
C PRO A 84 -11.60 98.48 -7.98
N ASN A 85 -12.47 98.68 -8.99
CA ASN A 85 -13.93 98.41 -8.88
C ASN A 85 -14.29 96.97 -9.32
N GLY A 86 -13.30 96.12 -9.56
CA GLY A 86 -13.54 94.73 -9.99
C GLY A 86 -13.87 94.55 -11.48
N LYS A 87 -13.81 95.59 -12.30
CA LYS A 87 -14.09 95.50 -13.72
C LYS A 87 -12.88 94.95 -14.47
N LEU A 88 -13.09 93.95 -15.32
CA LEU A 88 -12.02 93.29 -16.10
C LEU A 88 -11.35 94.29 -17.08
N ILE A 89 -10.04 94.40 -16.99
CA ILE A 89 -9.20 95.22 -17.87
C ILE A 89 -8.60 94.35 -18.96
N ILE A 90 -7.99 93.22 -18.59
CA ILE A 90 -7.30 92.29 -19.48
C ILE A 90 -7.62 90.88 -19.04
N GLU A 91 -7.91 90.02 -19.99
CA GLU A 91 -8.00 88.56 -19.77
C GLU A 91 -7.26 87.83 -20.90
N ARG A 92 -6.47 86.87 -20.51
CA ARG A 92 -5.86 85.87 -21.39
C ARG A 92 -6.20 84.51 -20.86
N VAL A 93 -6.76 83.63 -21.74
CA VAL A 93 -7.16 82.27 -21.44
C VAL A 93 -6.51 81.35 -22.42
N ALA A 94 -5.90 80.28 -21.96
CA ALA A 94 -5.29 79.27 -22.81
C ALA A 94 -6.37 78.41 -23.54
N ALA A 95 -6.10 78.06 -24.77
CA ALA A 95 -6.93 77.07 -25.47
C ALA A 95 -6.86 75.72 -24.75
N GLN A 96 -7.98 75.01 -24.68
CA GLN A 96 -7.98 73.64 -24.09
C GLN A 96 -7.03 72.75 -24.90
N GLY A 97 -5.98 72.30 -24.24
CA GLY A 97 -4.95 71.42 -24.81
C GLY A 97 -4.85 70.08 -24.05
N ASP A 98 -3.97 69.21 -24.49
CA ASP A 98 -3.64 67.94 -23.83
C ASP A 98 -3.24 68.20 -22.38
N GLN A 99 -3.93 67.53 -21.42
CA GLN A 99 -3.72 67.66 -20.01
C GLN A 99 -2.56 66.79 -19.48
N GLY A 100 -1.83 66.08 -20.31
CA GLY A 100 -0.62 65.29 -19.93
C GLY A 100 -0.90 63.98 -19.21
N ALA A 101 -2.16 63.61 -19.08
CA ALA A 101 -2.65 62.33 -18.56
C ALA A 101 -3.93 61.89 -19.26
N PRO A 102 -4.28 60.61 -19.24
CA PRO A 102 -5.55 60.12 -19.85
C PRO A 102 -6.77 60.83 -19.30
N ALA A 103 -7.74 61.13 -20.14
CA ALA A 103 -8.96 61.89 -19.75
C ALA A 103 -9.70 61.27 -18.55
N TRP A 104 -9.87 59.93 -18.52
CA TRP A 104 -10.51 59.21 -17.41
C TRP A 104 -9.79 59.41 -16.07
N PHE A 105 -8.46 59.55 -16.06
CA PHE A 105 -7.66 59.79 -14.85
C PHE A 105 -7.85 61.23 -14.32
N VAL A 106 -7.92 62.19 -15.24
CA VAL A 106 -8.19 63.60 -14.92
C VAL A 106 -9.59 63.77 -14.35
N ASP A 107 -10.58 63.09 -14.94
CA ASP A 107 -11.99 63.17 -14.48
C ASP A 107 -12.21 62.57 -13.10
N GLN A 108 -11.50 61.48 -12.75
CA GLN A 108 -11.61 60.83 -11.45
C GLN A 108 -10.81 61.53 -10.33
N LEU A 109 -9.75 62.24 -10.70
CA LEU A 109 -8.84 62.88 -9.76
C LEU A 109 -8.62 64.36 -10.12
N PRO A 110 -9.67 65.21 -10.08
CA PRO A 110 -9.54 66.61 -10.46
C PRO A 110 -8.61 67.35 -9.48
N ILE A 111 -7.55 68.01 -10.01
CA ILE A 111 -6.65 68.90 -9.24
C ILE A 111 -7.28 70.28 -9.22
N ARG A 112 -7.68 70.75 -8.02
CA ARG A 112 -8.31 72.07 -7.82
C ARG A 112 -7.35 73.00 -7.07
N ALA A 113 -6.49 73.66 -7.85
CA ALA A 113 -5.61 74.69 -7.28
C ALA A 113 -6.37 76.02 -7.17
N GLU A 114 -6.18 76.74 -6.06
CA GLU A 114 -6.74 78.05 -5.88
C GLU A 114 -6.01 79.07 -6.79
N PRO A 115 -6.72 79.98 -7.43
CA PRO A 115 -6.11 81.06 -8.16
C PRO A 115 -5.28 81.97 -7.23
N GLY A 116 -4.12 82.38 -7.68
CA GLY A 116 -3.33 83.38 -6.97
C GLY A 116 -3.91 84.77 -7.23
N GLU A 117 -4.04 85.55 -6.17
CA GLU A 117 -4.55 86.93 -6.24
C GLU A 117 -3.55 87.88 -5.56
N ALA A 118 -3.26 89.04 -6.20
CA ALA A 118 -2.41 90.09 -5.62
C ALA A 118 -2.87 91.45 -6.08
N GLN A 119 -2.68 92.44 -5.25
CA GLN A 119 -3.07 93.82 -5.53
C GLN A 119 -1.95 94.58 -6.27
N ILE A 120 -2.28 95.35 -7.33
CA ILE A 120 -1.41 96.27 -7.98
C ILE A 120 -1.58 97.63 -7.34
N THR A 121 -0.50 98.19 -6.81
CA THR A 121 -0.51 99.50 -6.07
C THR A 121 0.50 100.49 -6.61
N ASN A 122 0.19 101.78 -6.58
CA ASN A 122 1.14 102.82 -6.85
C ASN A 122 1.19 103.72 -5.62
N GLY A 123 2.15 103.38 -4.72
CA GLY A 123 2.25 104.03 -3.43
C GLY A 123 1.03 103.70 -2.56
N TRP A 124 0.16 104.66 -2.32
CA TRP A 124 -1.02 104.54 -1.43
C TRP A 124 -2.32 104.28 -2.21
N THR A 125 -2.26 104.20 -3.53
CA THR A 125 -3.45 104.02 -4.36
C THR A 125 -3.47 102.62 -4.96
N GLN A 126 -4.59 101.88 -4.85
CA GLN A 126 -4.81 100.61 -5.53
C GLN A 126 -5.12 100.86 -7.00
N LEU A 127 -4.34 100.28 -7.92
CA LEU A 127 -4.50 100.39 -9.38
C LEU A 127 -5.33 99.23 -9.97
N GLY A 128 -5.45 98.14 -9.20
CA GLY A 128 -6.15 96.97 -9.65
C GLY A 128 -5.73 95.71 -8.90
N SER A 129 -6.21 94.57 -9.35
CA SER A 129 -5.78 93.26 -8.86
C SER A 129 -5.40 92.33 -10.03
N VAL A 130 -4.41 91.49 -9.81
CA VAL A 130 -4.01 90.40 -10.68
C VAL A 130 -4.54 89.09 -10.10
N THR A 131 -5.23 88.32 -10.91
CA THR A 131 -5.55 86.96 -10.58
C THR A 131 -5.00 86.06 -11.73
N LEU A 132 -4.37 84.95 -11.34
CA LEU A 132 -3.84 84.01 -12.29
C LEU A 132 -3.96 82.58 -11.82
N LEU A 133 -4.06 81.63 -12.80
CA LEU A 133 -4.08 80.23 -12.54
C LEU A 133 -3.06 79.55 -13.42
N SER A 134 -2.19 78.75 -12.82
CA SER A 134 -1.20 77.93 -13.57
C SER A 134 -1.87 76.71 -14.19
N HIS A 135 -1.32 76.24 -15.33
CA HIS A 135 -1.74 74.99 -15.95
C HIS A 135 -1.52 73.80 -15.04
N SER A 136 -2.56 73.00 -14.81
CA SER A 136 -2.51 71.72 -14.09
C SER A 136 -1.84 70.57 -14.84
N ARG A 137 -1.51 70.76 -16.15
CA ARG A 137 -0.90 69.77 -17.02
C ARG A 137 0.31 69.10 -16.44
N PHE A 138 1.26 69.87 -15.90
CA PHE A 138 2.50 69.31 -15.29
C PHE A 138 2.20 68.51 -14.02
N GLY A 139 1.19 68.94 -13.24
CA GLY A 139 0.69 68.21 -12.09
C GLY A 139 0.10 66.87 -12.45
N TYR A 140 -0.75 66.83 -13.47
CA TYR A 140 -1.32 65.56 -13.97
C TYR A 140 -0.28 64.64 -14.56
N GLN A 141 0.67 65.17 -15.35
CA GLN A 141 1.77 64.36 -15.89
C GLN A 141 2.63 63.73 -14.80
N ALA A 142 2.99 64.48 -13.78
CA ALA A 142 3.75 63.98 -12.61
C ALA A 142 2.96 62.94 -11.84
N LEU A 143 1.67 63.21 -11.55
CA LEU A 143 0.78 62.29 -10.86
C LEU A 143 0.57 60.99 -11.64
N TRP A 144 0.38 61.05 -12.93
CA TRP A 144 0.22 59.88 -13.79
C TRP A 144 1.48 59.02 -13.89
N THR A 145 2.66 59.66 -14.03
CA THR A 145 3.95 58.96 -14.03
C THR A 145 4.20 58.24 -12.73
N SER A 146 4.07 58.95 -11.59
CA SER A 146 4.21 58.33 -10.27
C SER A 146 3.21 57.21 -10.02
N THR A 147 1.98 57.33 -10.51
CA THR A 147 0.94 56.29 -10.42
C THR A 147 1.37 55.03 -11.17
N ARG A 148 1.87 55.16 -12.38
CA ARG A 148 2.35 54.03 -13.17
C ARG A 148 3.54 53.32 -12.51
N GLU A 149 4.53 54.07 -12.05
CA GLU A 149 5.71 53.54 -11.34
C GLU A 149 5.29 52.81 -10.06
N MET A 150 4.36 53.35 -9.32
CA MET A 150 3.84 52.73 -8.09
C MET A 150 3.03 51.46 -8.38
N ILE A 151 2.19 51.46 -9.39
CA ILE A 151 1.48 50.23 -9.83
C ILE A 151 2.49 49.18 -10.24
N ALA A 152 3.52 49.50 -11.01
CA ALA A 152 4.56 48.56 -11.42
C ALA A 152 5.32 47.99 -10.20
N ALA A 153 5.75 48.84 -9.26
CA ALA A 153 6.45 48.42 -8.06
C ALA A 153 5.57 47.51 -7.16
N LEU A 154 4.32 47.90 -6.91
CA LEU A 154 3.37 47.13 -6.10
C LEU A 154 3.01 45.78 -6.76
N THR A 155 2.87 45.77 -8.08
CA THR A 155 2.63 44.51 -8.83
C THR A 155 3.81 43.57 -8.72
N LEU A 156 5.04 44.09 -8.89
CA LEU A 156 6.25 43.28 -8.72
C LEU A 156 6.37 42.73 -7.29
N ALA A 157 6.15 43.55 -6.28
CA ALA A 157 6.16 43.13 -4.89
C ALA A 157 5.11 42.05 -4.60
N SER A 158 3.91 42.19 -5.19
CA SER A 158 2.82 41.22 -5.09
C SER A 158 3.16 39.87 -5.75
N LEU A 159 3.82 39.89 -6.89
CA LEU A 159 4.27 38.67 -7.55
C LEU A 159 5.35 37.94 -6.73
N ILE A 160 6.32 38.68 -6.18
CA ILE A 160 7.35 38.10 -5.29
C ILE A 160 6.71 37.51 -4.02
N GLY A 161 5.84 38.25 -3.37
CA GLY A 161 5.13 37.79 -2.17
C GLY A 161 4.24 36.57 -2.42
N GLY A 162 3.54 36.53 -3.57
CA GLY A 162 2.75 35.41 -4.01
C GLY A 162 3.60 34.16 -4.29
N TYR A 163 4.76 34.35 -4.94
CA TYR A 163 5.70 33.26 -5.18
C TYR A 163 6.27 32.68 -3.87
N LEU A 164 6.73 33.52 -2.95
CA LEU A 164 7.23 33.10 -1.64
C LEU A 164 6.14 32.39 -0.81
N GLY A 165 4.93 32.94 -0.77
CA GLY A 165 3.80 32.32 -0.11
C GLY A 165 3.47 30.94 -0.69
N SER A 166 3.48 30.82 -2.02
CA SER A 166 3.29 29.54 -2.71
C SER A 166 4.37 28.51 -2.34
N MET A 167 5.62 28.94 -2.27
CA MET A 167 6.74 28.07 -1.92
C MET A 167 6.61 27.53 -0.49
N ILE A 168 6.29 28.39 0.47
CA ILE A 168 6.07 28.01 1.87
C ILE A 168 4.89 27.04 2.00
N LEU A 169 3.76 27.35 1.35
CA LEU A 169 2.59 26.47 1.40
C LEU A 169 2.87 25.07 0.80
N ARG A 170 3.67 24.98 -0.28
CA ARG A 170 4.06 23.70 -0.87
C ARG A 170 4.96 22.90 0.07
N ARG A 171 5.87 23.58 0.78
CA ARG A 171 6.80 22.95 1.74
C ARG A 171 6.07 22.35 2.94
N LEU A 172 4.97 22.95 3.38
CA LEU A 172 4.13 22.46 4.47
C LEU A 172 3.15 21.36 4.04
N ARG A 173 2.66 21.42 2.79
CA ARG A 173 1.62 20.49 2.30
C ARG A 173 2.10 19.04 2.25
N ARG A 174 3.31 18.78 1.73
CA ARG A 174 3.82 17.41 1.53
C ARG A 174 3.94 16.62 2.84
N PRO A 175 4.62 17.15 3.88
CA PRO A 175 4.72 16.45 5.15
C PRO A 175 3.37 16.26 5.85
N LEU A 176 2.50 17.27 5.80
CA LEU A 176 1.17 17.16 6.40
C LEU A 176 0.33 16.07 5.72
N GLN A 177 0.41 15.98 4.39
CA GLN A 177 -0.28 14.91 3.66
C GLN A 177 0.29 13.55 4.04
N ALA A 178 1.60 13.39 4.18
CA ALA A 178 2.22 12.15 4.61
C ALA A 178 1.74 11.70 6.01
N VAL A 179 1.59 12.64 6.95
CA VAL A 179 1.04 12.35 8.28
C VAL A 179 -0.44 11.94 8.21
N ILE A 180 -1.23 12.61 7.37
CA ILE A 180 -2.63 12.23 7.14
C ILE A 180 -2.72 10.84 6.52
N ASP A 181 -1.90 10.56 5.50
CA ASP A 181 -1.87 9.26 4.82
C ASP A 181 -1.41 8.15 5.78
N GLN A 182 -0.47 8.42 6.69
CA GLN A 182 -0.08 7.53 7.77
C GLN A 182 -1.24 7.28 8.75
N ALA A 183 -1.95 8.32 9.17
CA ALA A 183 -3.11 8.18 10.05
C ALA A 183 -4.22 7.33 9.41
N VAL A 184 -4.49 7.55 8.13
CA VAL A 184 -5.42 6.74 7.34
C VAL A 184 -4.89 5.30 7.19
N ALA A 185 -3.58 5.11 6.97
CA ALA A 185 -2.97 3.79 6.92
C ALA A 185 -3.16 3.04 8.25
N ILE A 186 -2.94 3.69 9.40
CA ILE A 186 -3.17 3.12 10.74
C ILE A 186 -4.66 2.75 10.93
N THR A 187 -5.58 3.62 10.50
CA THR A 187 -7.03 3.32 10.55
C THR A 187 -7.37 2.09 9.70
N ASN A 188 -6.68 1.92 8.59
CA ASN A 188 -6.77 0.74 7.73
C ASN A 188 -5.83 -0.39 8.18
N ARG A 189 -5.36 -0.36 9.45
CA ARG A 189 -4.51 -1.37 10.10
C ARG A 189 -3.17 -1.62 9.40
N ARG A 190 -2.66 -0.64 8.66
CA ARG A 190 -1.35 -0.68 8.00
C ARG A 190 -0.35 0.14 8.82
N PHE A 191 0.68 -0.51 9.33
CA PHE A 191 1.67 0.11 10.22
C PHE A 191 2.87 0.64 9.44
N VAL A 192 2.67 1.79 8.79
CA VAL A 192 3.69 2.44 7.96
C VAL A 192 4.32 3.59 8.73
N THR A 193 5.64 3.70 8.72
CA THR A 193 6.39 4.86 9.23
C THR A 193 6.64 5.86 8.10
N ILE A 194 6.70 7.13 8.44
CA ILE A 194 6.98 8.22 7.51
C ILE A 194 8.34 8.86 7.82
N PRO A 195 9.03 9.42 6.82
CA PRO A 195 10.26 10.17 7.06
C PRO A 195 9.98 11.41 7.91
N GLU A 196 10.93 11.77 8.75
CA GLU A 196 10.86 12.92 9.65
C GLU A 196 10.86 14.23 8.87
N PRO A 197 9.84 15.08 9.03
CA PRO A 197 9.79 16.37 8.35
C PRO A 197 10.78 17.38 8.94
N GLU A 198 11.28 18.31 8.12
CA GLU A 198 12.16 19.39 8.55
C GLU A 198 11.46 20.46 9.42
N VAL A 199 10.13 20.52 9.40
CA VAL A 199 9.33 21.50 10.15
C VAL A 199 9.15 21.02 11.58
N PRO A 200 9.62 21.76 12.62
CA PRO A 200 9.66 21.29 14.00
C PRO A 200 8.31 20.82 14.58
N GLU A 201 7.22 21.49 14.23
CA GLU A 201 5.88 21.14 14.70
C GLU A 201 5.38 19.84 14.07
N LEU A 202 5.68 19.62 12.79
CA LEU A 202 5.34 18.41 12.06
C LEU A 202 6.29 17.26 12.43
N TYR A 203 7.56 17.57 12.76
CA TYR A 203 8.52 16.59 13.26
C TYR A 203 8.00 15.89 14.51
N LYS A 204 7.60 16.68 15.54
CA LYS A 204 7.06 16.12 16.78
C LYS A 204 5.83 15.25 16.57
N LEU A 205 4.97 15.64 15.63
CA LEU A 205 3.78 14.86 15.29
C LEU A 205 4.16 13.56 14.57
N ALA A 206 5.07 13.62 13.60
CA ALA A 206 5.57 12.44 12.87
C ALA A 206 6.31 11.48 13.82
N GLU A 207 7.16 11.99 14.71
CA GLU A 207 7.86 11.23 15.75
C GLU A 207 6.88 10.49 16.68
N ALA A 208 5.87 11.19 17.19
CA ALA A 208 4.85 10.59 18.06
C ALA A 208 4.07 9.50 17.34
N MET A 209 3.71 9.72 16.07
CA MET A 209 3.02 8.72 15.25
C MET A 209 3.92 7.53 14.91
N ASN A 210 5.17 7.76 14.49
CA ASN A 210 6.14 6.71 14.24
C ASN A 210 6.41 5.87 15.50
N THR A 211 6.52 6.52 16.67
CA THR A 211 6.67 5.84 17.96
C THR A 211 5.45 4.98 18.28
N THR A 212 4.25 5.49 18.02
CA THR A 212 3.00 4.73 18.22
C THR A 212 2.95 3.50 17.32
N VAL A 213 3.28 3.66 16.03
CA VAL A 213 3.36 2.54 15.07
C VAL A 213 4.39 1.51 15.52
N SER A 214 5.58 1.95 15.94
CA SER A 214 6.64 1.05 16.41
C SER A 214 6.23 0.27 17.65
N ARG A 215 5.55 0.91 18.60
CA ARG A 215 5.01 0.22 19.80
C ARG A 215 3.94 -0.81 19.46
N LEU A 216 3.03 -0.46 18.54
CA LEU A 216 2.02 -1.40 18.06
C LEU A 216 2.68 -2.61 17.40
N LYS A 217 3.69 -2.40 16.56
CA LYS A 217 4.44 -3.47 15.90
C LYS A 217 5.11 -4.39 16.91
N ILE A 218 5.81 -3.84 17.90
CA ILE A 218 6.44 -4.64 18.99
C ILE A 218 5.39 -5.45 19.75
N MET A 219 4.26 -4.85 20.10
CA MET A 219 3.18 -5.55 20.80
C MET A 219 2.63 -6.74 19.98
N PHE A 220 2.49 -6.56 18.66
CA PHE A 220 2.07 -7.66 17.79
C PHE A 220 3.13 -8.76 17.69
N GLU A 221 4.41 -8.40 17.61
CA GLU A 221 5.53 -9.35 17.58
C GLU A 221 5.61 -10.17 18.89
N GLU A 222 5.44 -9.52 20.05
CA GLU A 222 5.40 -10.19 21.36
C GLU A 222 4.22 -11.16 21.48
N GLU A 223 3.02 -10.75 21.05
CA GLU A 223 1.85 -11.63 21.10
C GLU A 223 1.97 -12.79 20.10
N ALA A 224 2.52 -12.55 18.90
CA ALA A 224 2.82 -13.61 17.93
C ALA A 224 3.82 -14.63 18.50
N ALA A 225 4.86 -14.18 19.18
CA ALA A 225 5.84 -15.06 19.84
C ALA A 225 5.19 -15.90 20.96
N ARG A 226 4.27 -15.30 21.73
CA ARG A 226 3.52 -16.02 22.76
C ARG A 226 2.62 -17.10 22.16
N LEU A 227 1.92 -16.79 21.08
CA LEU A 227 1.07 -17.75 20.39
C LEU A 227 1.88 -18.86 19.74
N GLU A 228 3.06 -18.54 19.20
CA GLU A 228 4.00 -19.55 18.69
C GLU A 228 4.42 -20.54 19.77
N ALA A 229 4.64 -20.06 20.99
CA ALA A 229 4.93 -20.96 22.13
C ALA A 229 3.74 -21.89 22.42
N LEU A 230 2.51 -21.38 22.42
CA LEU A 230 1.30 -22.20 22.59
C LEU A 230 1.13 -23.22 21.44
N ARG A 231 1.39 -22.82 20.21
CA ARG A 231 1.37 -23.69 19.04
C ARG A 231 2.36 -24.84 19.20
N ARG A 232 3.59 -24.52 19.62
CA ARG A 232 4.64 -25.51 19.85
C ARG A 232 4.25 -26.50 20.95
N ASP A 233 3.71 -26.01 22.05
CA ASP A 233 3.27 -26.88 23.16
C ASP A 233 2.11 -27.82 22.75
N ALA A 234 1.23 -27.38 21.86
CA ALA A 234 0.10 -28.17 21.38
C ALA A 234 0.47 -29.22 20.32
N ASN A 235 1.40 -28.89 19.41
CA ASN A 235 1.62 -29.66 18.19
C ASN A 235 3.00 -30.29 18.05
N PHE A 236 3.95 -30.01 18.97
CA PHE A 236 5.32 -30.50 18.87
C PHE A 236 5.78 -31.24 20.13
N ASP A 237 6.66 -32.21 19.96
CA ASP A 237 7.31 -32.94 21.06
C ASP A 237 8.35 -32.04 21.75
N LYS A 238 8.23 -31.90 23.08
CA LYS A 238 9.08 -30.98 23.87
C LYS A 238 10.57 -31.36 23.89
N LEU A 239 10.90 -32.64 23.70
CA LEU A 239 12.28 -33.11 23.73
C LEU A 239 12.97 -32.89 22.39
N THR A 240 12.32 -33.28 21.29
CA THR A 240 12.91 -33.36 19.97
C THR A 240 12.60 -32.18 19.10
N GLY A 241 11.54 -31.42 19.37
CA GLY A 241 11.05 -30.34 18.57
C GLY A 241 10.38 -30.77 17.26
N LEU A 242 10.24 -32.09 17.00
CA LEU A 242 9.46 -32.62 15.90
C LEU A 242 7.96 -32.49 16.18
N ALA A 243 7.13 -32.62 15.15
CA ALA A 243 5.69 -32.70 15.34
C ALA A 243 5.33 -33.86 16.30
N ASN A 244 4.26 -33.70 17.04
CA ASN A 244 3.73 -34.79 17.86
C ASN A 244 2.84 -35.73 17.01
N ARG A 245 2.42 -36.84 17.63
CA ARG A 245 1.59 -37.86 16.96
C ARG A 245 0.28 -37.28 16.41
N ASP A 246 -0.37 -36.39 17.18
CA ASP A 246 -1.69 -35.87 16.81
C ASP A 246 -1.60 -34.96 15.56
N TYR A 247 -0.56 -34.15 15.48
CA TYR A 247 -0.29 -33.31 14.30
C TYR A 247 0.04 -34.16 13.06
N LEU A 248 0.87 -35.21 13.19
CA LEU A 248 1.14 -36.13 12.10
C LEU A 248 -0.14 -36.82 11.60
N ILE A 249 -0.97 -37.34 12.50
CA ILE A 249 -2.23 -38.03 12.14
C ILE A 249 -3.20 -37.07 11.44
N ALA A 250 -3.26 -35.81 11.87
CA ALA A 250 -4.04 -34.79 11.17
C ALA A 250 -3.52 -34.56 9.74
N GLY A 251 -2.21 -34.40 9.56
CA GLY A 251 -1.57 -34.24 8.25
C GLY A 251 -1.75 -35.48 7.34
N LEU A 252 -1.59 -36.70 7.89
CA LEU A 252 -1.81 -37.93 7.15
C LEU A 252 -3.28 -38.05 6.70
N ARG A 253 -4.23 -37.71 7.56
CA ARG A 253 -5.66 -37.71 7.21
C ARG A 253 -5.95 -36.69 6.10
N SER A 254 -5.38 -35.50 6.18
CA SER A 254 -5.48 -34.50 5.13
C SER A 254 -4.99 -35.06 3.78
N THR A 255 -3.79 -35.66 3.77
CA THR A 255 -3.21 -36.27 2.57
C THR A 255 -4.04 -37.42 1.98
N LEU A 256 -4.86 -38.10 2.82
CA LEU A 256 -5.74 -39.18 2.39
C LEU A 256 -7.14 -38.71 1.93
N GLU A 257 -7.66 -37.65 2.54
CA GLU A 257 -9.07 -37.23 2.41
C GLU A 257 -9.26 -36.00 1.50
N GLU A 258 -8.30 -35.09 1.43
CA GLU A 258 -8.39 -33.88 0.63
C GLU A 258 -8.49 -34.18 -0.86
N GLU A 259 -9.35 -33.45 -1.55
CA GLU A 259 -9.66 -33.70 -2.95
C GLU A 259 -8.49 -33.38 -3.89
N ASN A 260 -7.62 -32.46 -3.48
CA ASN A 260 -6.40 -32.10 -4.21
C ASN A 260 -5.18 -32.90 -3.78
N ALA A 261 -5.29 -33.72 -2.72
CA ALA A 261 -4.20 -34.53 -2.23
C ALA A 261 -3.92 -35.71 -3.19
N ASN A 262 -2.66 -36.08 -3.30
CA ASN A 262 -2.17 -37.10 -4.22
C ASN A 262 -1.72 -38.38 -3.51
N GLY A 263 -2.14 -38.58 -2.26
CA GLY A 263 -1.51 -39.62 -1.45
C GLY A 263 -0.10 -39.19 -1.05
N GLY A 264 0.81 -40.13 -0.92
CA GLY A 264 2.17 -39.84 -0.53
C GLY A 264 2.90 -41.06 0.01
N THR A 265 4.02 -40.81 0.67
CA THR A 265 4.80 -41.85 1.36
C THR A 265 4.84 -41.59 2.86
N LEU A 266 4.60 -42.62 3.66
CA LEU A 266 4.79 -42.59 5.10
C LEU A 266 5.90 -43.57 5.50
N LEU A 267 6.87 -43.09 6.29
CA LEU A 267 7.88 -43.92 6.92
C LEU A 267 7.60 -43.96 8.42
N LEU A 268 7.65 -45.14 9.02
CA LEU A 268 7.73 -45.34 10.45
C LEU A 268 9.15 -45.82 10.80
N ILE A 269 9.79 -45.15 11.77
CA ILE A 269 11.20 -45.36 12.13
C ILE A 269 11.26 -45.70 13.63
N ARG A 270 11.88 -46.82 13.97
CA ARG A 270 12.05 -47.26 15.37
C ARG A 270 13.51 -47.37 15.75
N VAL A 271 13.88 -46.74 16.85
CA VAL A 271 15.17 -46.96 17.53
C VAL A 271 15.01 -48.06 18.57
N ALA A 272 15.65 -49.20 18.38
CA ALA A 272 15.49 -50.35 19.22
C ALA A 272 16.10 -50.15 20.62
N ASP A 273 15.59 -50.93 21.57
CA ASP A 273 16.12 -51.05 22.98
C ASP A 273 16.36 -49.72 23.69
N LEU A 274 15.46 -48.73 23.52
CA LEU A 274 15.59 -47.44 24.21
C LEU A 274 15.69 -47.58 25.72
N VAL A 275 15.06 -48.59 26.31
CA VAL A 275 15.14 -48.89 27.75
C VAL A 275 16.54 -49.35 28.13
N GLY A 276 17.17 -50.22 27.33
CA GLY A 276 18.53 -50.65 27.54
C GLY A 276 19.53 -49.52 27.34
N ILE A 277 19.32 -48.69 26.33
CA ILE A 277 20.13 -47.49 26.05
C ILE A 277 20.06 -46.53 27.25
N ASN A 278 18.88 -46.26 27.77
CA ASN A 278 18.69 -45.38 28.93
C ASN A 278 19.35 -45.92 30.22
N ARG A 279 19.35 -47.24 30.38
CA ARG A 279 20.06 -47.87 31.52
C ARG A 279 21.60 -47.77 31.40
N ARG A 280 22.12 -47.82 30.17
CA ARG A 280 23.58 -47.78 29.90
C ARG A 280 24.11 -46.35 29.93
N LEU A 281 23.45 -45.43 29.25
CA LEU A 281 23.90 -44.07 29.06
C LEU A 281 23.38 -43.05 30.07
N GLY A 282 22.27 -43.38 30.76
CA GLY A 282 21.51 -42.44 31.56
C GLY A 282 20.59 -41.55 30.74
N ARG A 283 19.73 -40.82 31.43
CA ARG A 283 18.64 -40.05 30.84
C ARG A 283 19.13 -38.92 29.91
N GLU A 284 20.12 -38.15 30.38
CA GLU A 284 20.60 -36.97 29.60
C GLU A 284 21.24 -37.37 28.27
N ALA A 285 22.06 -38.40 28.24
CA ALA A 285 22.69 -38.91 27.04
C ALA A 285 21.66 -39.55 26.08
N THR A 286 20.64 -40.23 26.63
CA THR A 286 19.53 -40.79 25.87
C THR A 286 18.67 -39.67 25.24
N ASP A 287 18.39 -38.61 26.00
CA ASP A 287 17.67 -37.43 25.49
C ASP A 287 18.45 -36.74 24.36
N GLU A 288 19.80 -36.65 24.46
CA GLU A 288 20.64 -36.08 23.40
C GLU A 288 20.69 -36.98 22.16
N LEU A 289 20.73 -38.30 22.34
CA LEU A 289 20.61 -39.27 21.23
C LEU A 289 19.28 -39.07 20.48
N LEU A 290 18.16 -38.94 21.18
CA LEU A 290 16.84 -38.71 20.59
C LEU A 290 16.78 -37.36 19.83
N ARG A 291 17.39 -36.29 20.37
CA ARG A 291 17.52 -35.02 19.66
C ARG A 291 18.35 -35.15 18.39
N ARG A 292 19.44 -35.94 18.44
CA ARG A 292 20.29 -36.19 17.24
C ARG A 292 19.54 -36.98 16.18
N VAL A 293 18.78 -37.99 16.55
CA VAL A 293 17.88 -38.74 15.64
C VAL A 293 16.89 -37.79 14.97
N ALA A 294 16.22 -36.96 15.75
CA ALA A 294 15.25 -35.99 15.27
C ALA A 294 15.88 -34.98 14.29
N ALA A 295 17.04 -34.44 14.62
CA ALA A 295 17.78 -33.52 13.76
C ALA A 295 18.17 -34.18 12.44
N THR A 296 18.60 -35.44 12.46
CA THR A 296 18.97 -36.21 11.25
C THR A 296 17.75 -36.42 10.36
N ILE A 297 16.61 -36.86 10.92
CA ILE A 297 15.35 -37.03 10.17
C ILE A 297 14.94 -35.68 9.52
N ASN A 298 14.95 -34.60 10.29
CA ASN A 298 14.54 -33.30 9.80
C ASN A 298 15.46 -32.76 8.67
N THR A 299 16.77 -32.98 8.80
CA THR A 299 17.76 -32.61 7.77
C THR A 299 17.54 -33.38 6.46
N SER A 300 17.18 -34.67 6.55
CA SER A 300 16.93 -35.51 5.37
C SER A 300 15.77 -35.03 4.51
N VAL A 301 14.85 -34.25 5.08
CA VAL A 301 13.66 -33.72 4.37
C VAL A 301 13.66 -32.21 4.22
N ALA A 302 14.73 -31.53 4.58
CA ALA A 302 14.78 -30.06 4.55
C ALA A 302 14.49 -29.45 3.16
N ALA A 303 14.72 -30.20 2.09
CA ALA A 303 14.46 -29.80 0.70
C ALA A 303 13.04 -30.19 0.22
N ILE A 304 12.30 -30.99 0.99
CA ILE A 304 10.97 -31.49 0.61
C ILE A 304 9.93 -30.58 1.21
N SER A 305 9.20 -29.89 0.34
CA SER A 305 8.09 -29.04 0.76
C SER A 305 6.99 -29.90 1.41
N GLU A 306 6.38 -29.38 2.49
CA GLU A 306 5.25 -30.01 3.21
C GLU A 306 5.56 -31.30 3.97
N ALA A 307 6.80 -31.79 3.98
CA ALA A 307 7.17 -32.94 4.79
C ALA A 307 6.87 -32.72 6.28
N ILE A 308 6.33 -33.75 6.93
CA ILE A 308 6.05 -33.73 8.38
C ILE A 308 6.91 -34.79 9.06
N SER A 309 7.92 -34.34 9.81
CA SER A 309 8.71 -35.19 10.70
C SER A 309 8.09 -35.19 12.08
N ALA A 310 7.79 -36.34 12.64
CA ALA A 310 7.10 -36.45 13.91
C ALA A 310 7.75 -37.49 14.85
N ARG A 311 7.53 -37.30 16.16
CA ARG A 311 7.79 -38.32 17.17
C ARG A 311 6.46 -38.93 17.61
N MET A 312 6.30 -40.23 17.38
CA MET A 312 5.05 -40.94 17.66
C MET A 312 4.92 -41.31 19.14
N ASN A 313 6.00 -41.83 19.70
CA ASN A 313 6.14 -42.17 21.12
C ASN A 313 7.63 -42.30 21.46
N GLY A 314 7.99 -42.80 22.63
CA GLY A 314 9.36 -42.90 23.18
C GLY A 314 10.48 -43.06 22.13
N ALA A 315 10.47 -44.16 21.38
CA ALA A 315 11.52 -44.54 20.41
C ALA A 315 11.06 -44.48 18.95
N ASP A 316 9.77 -44.24 18.70
CA ASP A 316 9.16 -44.31 17.37
C ASP A 316 9.02 -42.91 16.77
N PHE A 317 9.52 -42.76 15.57
CA PHE A 317 9.42 -41.55 14.75
C PHE A 317 8.61 -41.86 13.49
N ALA A 318 8.13 -40.82 12.85
CA ALA A 318 7.44 -40.96 11.58
C ALA A 318 7.83 -39.79 10.66
N LEU A 319 7.77 -40.07 9.36
CA LEU A 319 8.02 -39.10 8.32
C LEU A 319 6.93 -39.23 7.25
N LEU A 320 6.11 -38.22 7.14
CA LEU A 320 5.08 -38.10 6.12
C LEU A 320 5.59 -37.20 4.97
N LEU A 321 5.47 -37.68 3.77
CA LEU A 321 5.87 -37.01 2.52
C LEU A 321 4.65 -36.88 1.60
N PRO A 322 3.82 -35.84 1.76
CA PRO A 322 2.65 -35.64 0.91
C PRO A 322 3.05 -35.47 -0.57
N GLY A 323 2.31 -36.12 -1.46
CA GLY A 323 2.52 -36.02 -2.90
C GLY A 323 3.88 -36.53 -3.41
N GLN A 324 4.70 -37.14 -2.56
CA GLN A 324 6.02 -37.69 -2.94
C GLN A 324 5.97 -39.21 -3.00
N ASP A 325 6.54 -39.74 -4.07
CA ASP A 325 6.77 -41.17 -4.24
C ASP A 325 8.22 -41.49 -3.85
N ALA A 326 8.47 -41.65 -2.55
CA ALA A 326 9.81 -41.94 -2.04
C ALA A 326 10.10 -43.45 -2.21
N SER A 327 11.22 -43.75 -2.83
CA SER A 327 11.69 -45.12 -3.02
C SER A 327 12.37 -45.70 -1.76
N SER A 328 12.56 -47.05 -1.77
CA SER A 328 13.35 -47.72 -0.74
C SER A 328 14.76 -47.16 -0.60
N GLY A 329 15.38 -46.64 -1.68
CA GLY A 329 16.67 -45.95 -1.63
C GLY A 329 16.68 -44.68 -0.75
N PHE A 330 15.59 -43.93 -0.72
CA PHE A 330 15.47 -42.78 0.19
C PHE A 330 15.44 -43.23 1.65
N ALA A 331 14.76 -44.35 1.96
CA ALA A 331 14.75 -44.93 3.31
C ALA A 331 16.15 -45.46 3.70
N GLU A 332 16.90 -46.03 2.74
CA GLU A 332 18.31 -46.48 2.91
C GLU A 332 19.23 -45.34 3.27
N ASP A 333 19.09 -44.18 2.60
CA ASP A 333 19.86 -42.96 2.90
C ASP A 333 19.58 -42.42 4.31
N ILE A 334 18.30 -42.44 4.72
CA ILE A 334 17.89 -42.08 6.08
C ILE A 334 18.48 -43.05 7.11
N LEU A 335 18.34 -44.34 6.89
CA LEU A 335 18.88 -45.39 7.76
C LEU A 335 20.40 -45.24 7.95
N ALA A 336 21.14 -45.11 6.88
CA ALA A 336 22.59 -44.91 6.92
C ALA A 336 22.99 -43.62 7.66
N SER A 337 22.22 -42.56 7.51
CA SER A 337 22.44 -41.29 8.19
C SER A 337 22.15 -41.40 9.70
N LEU A 338 21.10 -42.12 10.08
CA LEU A 338 20.74 -42.37 11.48
C LEU A 338 21.81 -43.23 12.18
N ILE A 339 22.25 -44.32 11.55
CA ILE A 339 23.29 -45.18 12.10
C ILE A 339 24.56 -44.34 12.39
N ARG A 340 25.04 -43.59 11.41
CA ARG A 340 26.21 -42.69 11.57
C ARG A 340 26.02 -41.65 12.66
N ALA A 341 24.83 -41.06 12.81
CA ALA A 341 24.55 -40.06 13.79
C ALA A 341 24.55 -40.61 15.23
N MET A 342 24.29 -41.92 15.39
CA MET A 342 24.19 -42.59 16.70
C MET A 342 25.45 -43.37 17.11
N GLU A 343 26.40 -43.60 16.19
CA GLU A 343 27.66 -44.31 16.49
C GLU A 343 28.44 -43.72 17.67
N SER A 344 28.37 -42.40 17.86
CA SER A 344 29.06 -41.71 18.96
C SER A 344 28.45 -41.93 20.35
N PHE A 345 27.25 -42.49 20.42
CA PHE A 345 26.54 -42.71 21.70
C PHE A 345 26.60 -44.14 22.21
N VAL A 346 26.61 -45.10 21.28
CA VAL A 346 26.59 -46.53 21.61
C VAL A 346 27.58 -47.26 20.69
N GLU A 347 28.51 -48.02 21.30
CA GLU A 347 29.46 -48.84 20.56
C GLU A 347 28.71 -49.87 19.71
N GLY A 348 28.90 -49.83 18.39
CA GLY A 348 28.12 -50.61 17.44
C GLY A 348 26.76 -50.00 17.03
N GLY A 349 26.36 -48.84 17.61
CA GLY A 349 25.09 -48.15 17.32
C GLY A 349 23.85 -48.92 17.86
N PRO A 350 22.75 -48.22 18.14
CA PRO A 350 21.47 -48.89 18.36
C PRO A 350 20.90 -49.34 17.01
N SER A 351 20.18 -50.49 17.03
CA SER A 351 19.47 -50.92 15.82
C SER A 351 18.35 -50.00 15.46
N VAL A 352 18.18 -49.72 14.15
CA VAL A 352 17.14 -48.90 13.58
C VAL A 352 16.36 -49.68 12.54
N TYR A 353 15.05 -49.59 12.64
CA TYR A 353 14.13 -50.25 11.74
C TYR A 353 13.24 -49.24 11.06
N ILE A 354 12.94 -49.44 9.77
CA ILE A 354 12.09 -48.55 8.97
C ILE A 354 11.04 -49.38 8.24
N GLY A 355 9.77 -49.07 8.49
CA GLY A 355 8.66 -49.48 7.66
C GLY A 355 8.32 -48.32 6.73
N ILE A 356 8.32 -48.53 5.41
CA ILE A 356 7.93 -47.53 4.40
C ILE A 356 6.71 -48.01 3.64
N GLY A 357 5.77 -47.12 3.33
CA GLY A 357 4.62 -47.45 2.50
C GLY A 357 4.16 -46.24 1.71
N ARG A 358 3.88 -46.50 0.43
CA ARG A 358 3.23 -45.56 -0.48
C ARG A 358 1.73 -45.77 -0.41
N PHE A 359 0.97 -44.71 -0.38
CA PHE A 359 -0.49 -44.76 -0.28
C PHE A 359 -1.13 -43.77 -1.25
N ALA A 360 -2.24 -44.19 -1.85
CA ALA A 360 -3.04 -43.33 -2.69
C ALA A 360 -4.12 -42.59 -1.87
N ARG A 361 -4.66 -41.51 -2.45
CA ARG A 361 -5.83 -40.83 -1.91
C ARG A 361 -7.00 -41.79 -1.78
N GLY A 362 -7.78 -41.63 -0.73
CA GLY A 362 -8.95 -42.50 -0.46
C GLY A 362 -8.62 -43.79 0.27
N THR A 363 -7.33 -44.13 0.42
CA THR A 363 -6.92 -45.26 1.27
C THR A 363 -7.31 -44.99 2.72
N GLY A 364 -7.85 -45.99 3.39
CA GLY A 364 -8.30 -45.82 4.79
C GLY A 364 -7.10 -45.56 5.74
N LEU A 365 -7.18 -44.54 6.58
CA LEU A 365 -6.12 -44.18 7.53
C LEU A 365 -5.61 -45.37 8.38
N ARG A 366 -6.55 -46.20 8.91
CA ARG A 366 -6.20 -47.39 9.70
C ARG A 366 -5.44 -48.41 8.86
N HIS A 367 -5.82 -48.57 7.61
CA HIS A 367 -5.17 -49.50 6.68
C HIS A 367 -3.72 -49.08 6.41
N VAL A 368 -3.47 -47.81 6.06
CA VAL A 368 -2.12 -47.28 5.83
C VAL A 368 -1.24 -47.51 7.07
N LEU A 369 -1.71 -47.07 8.24
CA LEU A 369 -0.92 -47.22 9.48
C LEU A 369 -0.65 -48.68 9.83
N SER A 370 -1.65 -49.59 9.68
CA SER A 370 -1.47 -51.01 10.03
C SER A 370 -0.52 -51.73 9.08
N GLN A 371 -0.55 -51.41 7.79
CA GLN A 371 0.36 -52.04 6.80
C GLN A 371 1.81 -51.60 7.00
N ILE A 372 2.03 -50.32 7.26
CA ILE A 372 3.39 -49.80 7.49
C ILE A 372 3.93 -50.25 8.85
N ASP A 373 3.09 -50.34 9.87
CA ASP A 373 3.49 -50.89 11.19
C ASP A 373 3.84 -52.37 11.06
N ALA A 374 3.08 -53.18 10.30
CA ALA A 374 3.39 -54.56 10.01
C ALA A 374 4.75 -54.68 9.27
N ALA A 375 5.03 -53.81 8.29
CA ALA A 375 6.33 -53.74 7.60
C ALA A 375 7.45 -53.40 8.58
N LEU A 376 7.26 -52.47 9.50
CA LEU A 376 8.21 -52.11 10.55
C LEU A 376 8.50 -53.29 11.49
N ILE A 377 7.48 -54.01 11.94
CA ILE A 377 7.61 -55.21 12.78
C ILE A 377 8.38 -56.30 12.04
N THR A 378 8.13 -56.48 10.74
CA THR A 378 8.83 -57.44 9.89
C THR A 378 10.32 -57.04 9.79
N ALA A 379 10.64 -55.77 9.56
CA ALA A 379 12.01 -55.27 9.55
C ALA A 379 12.75 -55.54 10.85
N GLU A 380 12.06 -55.39 12.00
CA GLU A 380 12.61 -55.65 13.34
C GLU A 380 12.89 -57.15 13.59
N ALA A 381 12.07 -58.00 13.00
CA ALA A 381 12.21 -59.46 13.17
C ALA A 381 13.33 -60.07 12.34
N GLU A 382 13.74 -59.47 11.21
CA GLU A 382 14.63 -60.10 10.22
C GLU A 382 16.09 -59.72 10.34
N SER A 383 16.46 -58.56 10.89
CA SER A 383 17.85 -58.09 10.89
C SER A 383 18.17 -57.14 12.05
N SER A 384 19.46 -56.84 12.23
CA SER A 384 19.92 -55.86 13.24
C SER A 384 19.65 -54.40 12.83
N ASN A 385 19.47 -54.12 11.56
CA ASN A 385 19.01 -52.85 10.98
C ASN A 385 18.25 -53.23 9.70
N GLY A 386 17.07 -52.75 9.49
CA GLY A 386 16.27 -53.24 8.36
C GLY A 386 15.24 -52.23 7.87
N ILE A 387 14.94 -52.39 6.58
CA ILE A 387 13.86 -51.65 5.91
C ILE A 387 12.89 -52.66 5.30
N ARG A 388 11.59 -52.44 5.48
CA ARG A 388 10.57 -53.20 4.77
C ARG A 388 9.56 -52.25 4.15
N GLU A 389 9.17 -52.54 2.92
CA GLU A 389 8.14 -51.83 2.19
C GLU A 389 6.80 -52.54 2.37
N ALA A 390 5.80 -51.78 2.74
CA ALA A 390 4.42 -52.24 2.84
C ALA A 390 3.78 -52.28 1.46
N ALA A 391 3.09 -53.38 1.13
CA ALA A 391 2.29 -53.46 -0.08
C ALA A 391 0.94 -52.80 0.23
N ILE A 392 0.77 -51.55 -0.19
CA ILE A 392 -0.52 -50.84 -0.13
C ILE A 392 -0.97 -50.68 -1.57
N ASP A 393 -2.08 -51.31 -1.95
CA ASP A 393 -2.61 -51.29 -3.30
C ASP A 393 -2.94 -49.86 -3.77
N GLY A 394 -2.28 -49.44 -4.85
CA GLY A 394 -2.54 -48.19 -5.54
C GLY A 394 -2.38 -48.45 -7.04
N ASP A 395 -3.51 -48.64 -7.71
CA ASP A 395 -3.58 -48.87 -9.16
C ASP A 395 -3.74 -47.52 -9.86
N ASP A 396 -2.66 -47.02 -10.53
CA ASP A 396 -2.81 -45.96 -11.53
C ASP A 396 -1.63 -45.96 -12.51
N GLU A 397 -1.90 -46.20 -13.79
CA GLU A 397 -1.00 -46.06 -14.92
C GLU A 397 -0.65 -44.57 -15.16
N LEU A 398 0.27 -44.01 -14.36
CA LEU A 398 0.83 -42.68 -14.60
C LEU A 398 2.12 -42.78 -15.45
N PRO A 399 2.48 -41.72 -16.20
CA PRO A 399 3.75 -41.69 -16.94
C PRO A 399 4.94 -41.92 -16.00
N GLU A 400 5.85 -42.77 -16.43
CA GLU A 400 6.99 -43.17 -15.60
C GLU A 400 8.17 -42.18 -15.66
N THR A 401 8.26 -41.40 -16.75
CA THR A 401 9.39 -40.50 -16.99
C THR A 401 9.04 -39.03 -17.03
N ASN A 402 10.01 -38.19 -16.63
CA ASN A 402 9.87 -36.73 -16.71
C ASN A 402 9.61 -36.21 -18.14
N ASP A 403 10.22 -36.86 -19.15
CA ASP A 403 10.06 -36.47 -20.55
C ASP A 403 8.64 -36.76 -21.06
N GLU A 404 8.08 -37.90 -20.67
CA GLU A 404 6.67 -38.21 -20.96
C GLU A 404 5.73 -37.22 -20.33
N TRP A 405 5.90 -36.90 -19.05
CA TRP A 405 5.15 -35.89 -18.36
C TRP A 405 5.25 -34.52 -19.04
N ALA A 406 6.47 -34.08 -19.38
CA ALA A 406 6.69 -32.81 -20.07
C ALA A 406 5.94 -32.74 -21.42
N LYS A 407 5.94 -33.83 -22.17
CA LYS A 407 5.23 -33.96 -23.45
C LYS A 407 3.72 -33.89 -23.25
N LEU A 408 3.18 -34.66 -22.31
CA LEU A 408 1.75 -34.73 -22.05
C LEU A 408 1.16 -33.44 -21.49
N ILE A 409 1.88 -32.78 -20.55
CA ILE A 409 1.45 -31.48 -20.01
C ILE A 409 1.45 -30.41 -21.11
N ARG A 410 2.48 -30.35 -21.99
CA ARG A 410 2.49 -29.44 -23.15
C ARG A 410 1.32 -29.69 -24.09
N GLN A 411 1.07 -30.96 -24.41
CA GLN A 411 -0.09 -31.33 -25.26
C GLN A 411 -1.42 -30.91 -24.62
N ALA A 412 -1.58 -31.09 -23.31
CA ALA A 412 -2.77 -30.68 -22.60
C ALA A 412 -2.97 -29.14 -22.62
N LEU A 413 -1.89 -28.37 -22.48
CA LEU A 413 -1.91 -26.93 -22.64
C LEU A 413 -2.32 -26.51 -24.06
N ASP A 414 -1.68 -27.09 -25.09
CA ASP A 414 -1.93 -26.76 -26.51
C ASP A 414 -3.34 -27.13 -26.94
N ARG A 415 -3.86 -28.28 -26.48
CA ARG A 415 -5.20 -28.80 -26.82
C ARG A 415 -6.31 -28.28 -25.91
N ARG A 416 -5.98 -27.40 -24.95
CA ARG A 416 -6.93 -26.88 -23.95
C ARG A 416 -7.63 -27.99 -23.14
N GLN A 417 -6.89 -29.04 -22.80
CA GLN A 417 -7.33 -30.14 -21.96
C GLN A 417 -7.07 -29.84 -20.47
N ILE A 418 -7.34 -28.61 -20.10
CA ILE A 418 -7.21 -28.07 -18.73
C ILE A 418 -8.52 -27.39 -18.37
N ARG A 419 -9.01 -27.63 -17.17
CA ARG A 419 -10.20 -26.99 -16.63
C ARG A 419 -10.05 -26.63 -15.17
N LEU A 420 -10.91 -25.77 -14.68
CA LEU A 420 -11.10 -25.48 -13.26
C LEU A 420 -12.23 -26.36 -12.69
N VAL A 421 -12.12 -26.72 -11.43
CA VAL A 421 -13.20 -27.34 -10.64
C VAL A 421 -13.41 -26.50 -9.40
N SER A 422 -14.67 -26.14 -9.12
CA SER A 422 -15.01 -25.19 -8.06
C SER A 422 -15.32 -25.89 -6.73
N PHE A 423 -14.79 -25.32 -5.63
CA PHE A 423 -15.09 -25.68 -4.25
C PHE A 423 -15.53 -24.44 -3.47
N PRO A 424 -16.62 -24.51 -2.71
CA PRO A 424 -17.15 -23.36 -2.02
C PRO A 424 -16.31 -22.99 -0.79
N VAL A 425 -16.05 -21.71 -0.63
CA VAL A 425 -15.61 -21.09 0.61
C VAL A 425 -16.75 -20.27 1.15
N VAL A 426 -17.23 -20.58 2.36
CA VAL A 426 -18.42 -19.94 2.93
C VAL A 426 -18.14 -19.29 4.28
N ASP A 427 -18.95 -18.31 4.65
CA ASP A 427 -19.02 -17.80 6.01
C ASP A 427 -19.81 -18.76 6.94
N PHE A 428 -19.88 -18.43 8.23
CA PHE A 428 -20.60 -19.26 9.22
C PHE A 428 -22.13 -19.15 9.12
N ASP A 429 -22.65 -18.21 8.32
CA ASP A 429 -24.05 -18.17 7.88
C ASP A 429 -24.29 -19.02 6.59
N ARG A 430 -23.25 -19.74 6.13
CA ARG A 430 -23.20 -20.55 4.90
C ARG A 430 -23.40 -19.73 3.62
N ARG A 431 -23.11 -18.43 3.63
CA ARG A 431 -23.09 -17.59 2.43
C ARG A 431 -21.76 -17.80 1.69
N LEU A 432 -21.83 -17.91 0.38
CA LEU A 432 -20.66 -18.05 -0.47
C LEU A 432 -19.80 -16.78 -0.41
N LEU A 433 -18.56 -16.91 0.01
CA LEU A 433 -17.55 -15.86 -0.05
C LEU A 433 -16.86 -15.81 -1.41
N HIS A 434 -16.40 -16.96 -1.88
CA HIS A 434 -15.83 -17.20 -3.21
C HIS A 434 -15.80 -18.70 -3.51
N GLU A 435 -15.49 -19.05 -4.75
CA GLU A 435 -15.16 -20.42 -5.13
C GLU A 435 -13.64 -20.56 -5.25
N GLU A 436 -13.06 -21.57 -4.64
CA GLU A 436 -11.68 -22.00 -4.85
C GLU A 436 -11.63 -22.92 -6.06
N CYS A 437 -10.71 -22.65 -7.01
CA CYS A 437 -10.76 -23.31 -8.31
C CYS A 437 -9.41 -23.95 -8.68
N PRO A 438 -9.08 -25.13 -8.13
CA PRO A 438 -7.91 -25.88 -8.53
C PRO A 438 -8.02 -26.40 -9.96
N LEU A 439 -6.84 -26.55 -10.59
CA LEU A 439 -6.71 -27.09 -11.94
C LEU A 439 -7.01 -28.59 -11.99
N ARG A 440 -7.58 -29.01 -13.10
CA ARG A 440 -7.62 -30.40 -13.54
C ARG A 440 -7.02 -30.50 -14.93
N LEU A 441 -6.27 -31.56 -15.16
CA LEU A 441 -5.59 -31.83 -16.41
C LEU A 441 -6.01 -33.19 -16.96
N ARG A 442 -6.32 -33.27 -18.25
CA ARG A 442 -6.61 -34.53 -18.91
C ARG A 442 -5.47 -34.89 -19.85
N LEU A 443 -4.92 -36.09 -19.66
CA LEU A 443 -3.90 -36.62 -20.55
C LEU A 443 -4.54 -37.11 -21.86
N ASP A 444 -3.76 -37.02 -22.94
CA ASP A 444 -4.22 -37.49 -24.26
C ASP A 444 -4.44 -39.00 -24.23
N GLY A 445 -5.62 -39.44 -24.71
CA GLY A 445 -6.01 -40.87 -24.67
C GLY A 445 -6.66 -41.33 -23.38
N SER A 446 -6.80 -40.49 -22.35
CA SER A 446 -7.50 -40.78 -21.11
C SER A 446 -8.80 -39.98 -21.02
N ASP A 447 -9.88 -40.62 -20.51
CA ASP A 447 -11.11 -39.91 -20.16
C ASP A 447 -11.09 -39.32 -18.74
N GLU A 448 -10.09 -39.67 -17.96
CA GLU A 448 -9.93 -39.23 -16.57
C GLU A 448 -9.28 -37.84 -16.46
N TRP A 449 -9.82 -37.01 -15.55
CA TRP A 449 -9.28 -35.72 -15.20
C TRP A 449 -8.39 -35.84 -13.96
N LEU A 450 -7.08 -35.71 -14.17
CA LEU A 450 -6.09 -35.73 -13.08
C LEU A 450 -6.29 -34.54 -12.15
N THR A 451 -6.22 -34.81 -10.84
CA THR A 451 -6.20 -33.76 -9.81
C THR A 451 -4.88 -33.01 -9.82
N ALA A 452 -4.89 -31.75 -9.34
CA ALA A 452 -3.72 -30.89 -9.26
C ALA A 452 -2.53 -31.58 -8.56
N GLY A 453 -2.77 -32.27 -7.44
CA GLY A 453 -1.75 -33.00 -6.71
C GLY A 453 -0.99 -34.04 -7.55
N ARG A 454 -1.61 -34.65 -8.58
CA ARG A 454 -0.98 -35.70 -9.39
C ARG A 454 0.00 -35.19 -10.44
N PHE A 455 -0.13 -33.95 -10.93
CA PHE A 455 0.73 -33.41 -11.98
C PHE A 455 1.53 -32.17 -11.57
N LEU A 456 1.07 -31.35 -10.60
CA LEU A 456 1.78 -30.13 -10.21
C LEU A 456 3.20 -30.39 -9.65
N PRO A 457 3.45 -31.41 -8.80
CA PRO A 457 4.80 -31.67 -8.32
C PRO A 457 5.81 -31.98 -9.45
N VAL A 458 5.34 -32.67 -10.50
CA VAL A 458 6.16 -32.95 -11.68
C VAL A 458 6.29 -31.71 -12.56
N ALA A 459 5.20 -30.95 -12.75
CA ALA A 459 5.23 -29.68 -13.48
C ALA A 459 6.20 -28.66 -12.84
N GLU A 460 6.27 -28.61 -11.50
CA GLU A 460 7.22 -27.79 -10.76
C GLU A 460 8.68 -28.18 -11.08
N LYS A 461 9.01 -29.49 -11.01
CA LYS A 461 10.34 -30.00 -11.37
C LYS A 461 10.72 -29.71 -12.83
N LEU A 462 9.74 -29.67 -13.72
CA LEU A 462 9.90 -29.41 -15.15
C LEU A 462 9.89 -27.90 -15.49
N GLY A 463 9.69 -27.00 -14.52
CA GLY A 463 9.59 -25.57 -14.73
C GLY A 463 8.38 -25.13 -15.56
N MET A 464 7.28 -25.90 -15.51
CA MET A 464 6.07 -25.64 -16.32
C MET A 464 4.96 -24.90 -15.55
N MET A 465 5.19 -24.62 -14.28
CA MET A 465 4.19 -23.95 -13.42
C MET A 465 3.76 -22.58 -13.96
N PRO A 466 4.63 -21.69 -14.45
CA PRO A 466 4.19 -20.40 -14.97
C PRO A 466 3.15 -20.50 -16.08
N ALA A 467 3.29 -21.48 -16.99
CA ALA A 467 2.34 -21.68 -18.08
C ALA A 467 0.98 -22.20 -17.57
N LEU A 468 0.99 -23.11 -16.60
CA LEU A 468 -0.20 -23.64 -15.95
C LEU A 468 -0.95 -22.58 -15.16
N ASP A 469 -0.23 -21.79 -14.35
CA ASP A 469 -0.82 -20.73 -13.52
C ASP A 469 -1.42 -19.60 -14.38
N LEU A 470 -0.74 -19.17 -15.44
CA LEU A 470 -1.30 -18.21 -16.40
C LEU A 470 -2.55 -18.74 -17.11
N THR A 471 -2.57 -20.05 -17.41
CA THR A 471 -3.76 -20.72 -17.97
C THR A 471 -4.88 -20.72 -16.95
N ALA A 472 -4.62 -21.04 -15.68
CA ALA A 472 -5.62 -21.02 -14.60
C ALA A 472 -6.22 -19.62 -14.43
N ILE A 473 -5.40 -18.57 -14.38
CA ILE A 473 -5.87 -17.19 -14.29
C ILE A 473 -6.75 -16.82 -15.50
N THR A 474 -6.35 -17.23 -16.71
CA THR A 474 -7.11 -16.95 -17.92
C THR A 474 -8.48 -17.63 -17.89
N LEU A 475 -8.54 -18.90 -17.46
CA LEU A 475 -9.78 -19.64 -17.29
C LEU A 475 -10.66 -19.00 -16.21
N GLY A 476 -10.08 -18.64 -15.04
CA GLY A 476 -10.81 -18.00 -13.95
C GLY A 476 -11.40 -16.64 -14.33
N LEU A 477 -10.65 -15.81 -15.06
CA LEU A 477 -11.14 -14.52 -15.55
C LEU A 477 -12.30 -14.70 -16.56
N ASN A 478 -12.19 -15.68 -17.47
CA ASN A 478 -13.28 -16.00 -18.41
C ASN A 478 -14.52 -16.51 -17.67
N GLU A 479 -14.36 -17.35 -16.66
CA GLU A 479 -15.47 -17.85 -15.83
C GLU A 479 -16.16 -16.72 -15.06
N LEU A 480 -15.39 -15.80 -14.49
CA LEU A 480 -15.92 -14.61 -13.82
C LEU A 480 -16.68 -13.67 -14.78
N GLU A 481 -16.29 -13.60 -16.04
CA GLU A 481 -17.04 -12.86 -17.07
C GLU A 481 -18.34 -13.57 -17.46
N ALA A 482 -18.30 -14.92 -17.52
CA ALA A 482 -19.46 -15.73 -17.85
C ALA A 482 -20.49 -15.80 -16.70
N ARG A 483 -20.04 -15.69 -15.43
CA ARG A 483 -20.86 -15.76 -14.22
C ARG A 483 -20.78 -14.46 -13.41
N PRO A 484 -21.53 -13.41 -13.79
CA PRO A 484 -21.51 -12.11 -13.10
C PRO A 484 -21.99 -12.16 -11.65
N GLU A 485 -22.83 -13.15 -11.31
CA GLU A 485 -23.39 -13.38 -9.98
C GLU A 485 -22.39 -13.99 -8.99
N LEU A 486 -21.27 -14.57 -9.47
CA LEU A 486 -20.27 -15.17 -8.62
C LEU A 486 -19.51 -14.07 -7.81
N PRO A 487 -19.51 -14.13 -6.47
CA PRO A 487 -18.89 -13.10 -5.65
C PRO A 487 -17.36 -13.05 -5.79
N GLY A 488 -16.71 -14.17 -6.06
CA GLY A 488 -15.27 -14.28 -6.29
C GLY A 488 -14.85 -15.67 -6.71
N LEU A 489 -13.68 -15.75 -7.33
CA LEU A 489 -13.04 -17.00 -7.75
C LEU A 489 -11.56 -16.95 -7.39
N ALA A 490 -11.08 -17.92 -6.62
CA ALA A 490 -9.69 -18.02 -6.18
C ALA A 490 -8.88 -18.97 -7.07
N ILE A 491 -7.67 -18.54 -7.42
CA ILE A 491 -6.67 -19.30 -8.16
C ILE A 491 -5.38 -19.35 -7.34
N ASN A 492 -4.84 -20.55 -7.18
CA ASN A 492 -3.58 -20.79 -6.53
C ASN A 492 -2.43 -20.50 -7.50
N LEU A 493 -1.41 -19.77 -7.01
CA LEU A 493 -0.17 -19.52 -7.74
C LEU A 493 0.99 -20.23 -7.06
N SER A 494 1.83 -20.85 -7.89
CA SER A 494 3.07 -21.47 -7.42
C SER A 494 4.13 -20.44 -7.00
N ALA A 495 5.04 -20.86 -6.12
CA ALA A 495 6.18 -20.06 -5.72
C ALA A 495 7.11 -19.70 -6.90
N SER A 496 7.24 -20.59 -7.89
CA SER A 496 8.01 -20.36 -9.11
C SER A 496 7.39 -19.27 -9.99
N THR A 497 6.08 -19.23 -10.12
CA THR A 497 5.37 -18.15 -10.84
C THR A 497 5.51 -16.80 -10.14
N VAL A 498 5.43 -16.79 -8.81
CA VAL A 498 5.65 -15.56 -8.01
C VAL A 498 7.08 -15.02 -8.20
N ALA A 499 8.06 -15.90 -8.28
CA ALA A 499 9.47 -15.52 -8.45
C ALA A 499 9.82 -15.04 -9.87
N ASP A 500 8.98 -15.35 -10.86
CA ASP A 500 9.21 -15.05 -12.27
C ASP A 500 8.63 -13.69 -12.67
N SER A 501 9.50 -12.75 -13.02
CA SER A 501 9.12 -11.40 -13.43
C SER A 501 8.31 -11.36 -14.73
N ASP A 502 8.58 -12.28 -15.67
CA ASP A 502 7.85 -12.34 -16.95
C ASP A 502 6.41 -12.79 -16.71
N SER A 503 6.22 -13.74 -15.80
CA SER A 503 4.88 -14.15 -15.34
C SER A 503 4.12 -13.01 -14.69
N THR A 504 4.77 -12.20 -13.87
CA THR A 504 4.17 -11.01 -13.25
C THR A 504 3.68 -10.01 -14.29
N LEU A 505 4.46 -9.75 -15.34
CA LEU A 505 4.07 -8.89 -16.47
C LEU A 505 2.90 -9.49 -17.27
N ALA A 506 2.91 -10.82 -17.49
CA ALA A 506 1.84 -11.52 -18.18
C ALA A 506 0.51 -11.46 -17.39
N ILE A 507 0.57 -11.64 -16.06
CA ILE A 507 -0.58 -11.48 -15.16
C ILE A 507 -1.14 -10.06 -15.27
N GLU A 508 -0.30 -9.03 -15.21
CA GLU A 508 -0.73 -7.64 -15.37
C GLU A 508 -1.42 -7.40 -16.71
N ALA A 509 -0.90 -7.98 -17.80
CA ALA A 509 -1.51 -7.88 -19.13
C ALA A 509 -2.90 -8.55 -19.19
N LEU A 510 -3.06 -9.75 -18.59
CA LEU A 510 -4.35 -10.43 -18.47
C LEU A 510 -5.36 -9.59 -17.68
N LEU A 511 -4.97 -9.02 -16.55
CA LEU A 511 -5.85 -8.19 -15.73
C LEU A 511 -6.25 -6.89 -16.44
N LYS A 512 -5.37 -6.30 -17.25
CA LYS A 512 -5.71 -5.15 -18.11
C LYS A 512 -6.77 -5.50 -19.14
N LYS A 513 -6.69 -6.71 -19.73
CA LYS A 513 -7.64 -7.21 -20.73
C LYS A 513 -9.01 -7.53 -20.12
N HIS A 514 -9.06 -8.13 -18.91
CA HIS A 514 -10.27 -8.57 -18.23
C HIS A 514 -10.65 -7.68 -17.03
N ARG A 515 -10.62 -6.37 -17.21
CA ARG A 515 -10.73 -5.38 -16.13
C ARG A 515 -12.03 -5.45 -15.33
N SER A 516 -13.12 -5.88 -15.95
CA SER A 516 -14.43 -6.07 -15.30
C SER A 516 -14.46 -7.23 -14.32
N ALA A 517 -13.75 -8.31 -14.63
CA ALA A 517 -13.67 -9.53 -13.81
C ALA A 517 -12.59 -9.43 -12.72
N ALA A 518 -11.52 -8.65 -12.95
CA ALA A 518 -10.34 -8.59 -12.10
C ALA A 518 -10.65 -8.32 -10.61
N SER A 519 -11.64 -7.48 -10.31
CA SER A 519 -12.02 -7.16 -8.91
C SER A 519 -12.64 -8.32 -8.14
N ARG A 520 -13.06 -9.39 -8.84
CA ARG A 520 -13.62 -10.62 -8.27
C ARG A 520 -12.64 -11.79 -8.34
N LEU A 521 -11.46 -11.59 -8.94
CA LEU A 521 -10.39 -12.58 -8.92
C LEU A 521 -9.67 -12.53 -7.57
N TRP A 522 -9.51 -13.70 -6.95
CA TRP A 522 -8.75 -13.92 -5.75
C TRP A 522 -7.49 -14.72 -6.12
N ILE A 523 -6.36 -14.35 -5.55
CA ILE A 523 -5.09 -15.04 -5.79
C ILE A 523 -4.58 -15.57 -4.46
N GLU A 524 -4.25 -16.85 -4.45
CA GLU A 524 -3.71 -17.56 -3.28
C GLU A 524 -2.27 -18.01 -3.55
N VAL A 525 -1.43 -17.87 -2.54
CA VAL A 525 -0.04 -18.34 -2.57
C VAL A 525 0.25 -19.07 -1.27
N ALA A 526 0.86 -20.24 -1.35
CA ALA A 526 1.23 -21.02 -0.17
C ALA A 526 2.22 -20.26 0.75
N GLU A 527 2.08 -20.38 2.07
CA GLU A 527 2.91 -19.74 3.08
C GLU A 527 4.41 -19.88 2.79
N THR A 528 4.85 -21.08 2.43
CA THR A 528 6.25 -21.38 2.10
C THR A 528 6.75 -20.61 0.89
N GLY A 529 5.91 -20.44 -0.13
CA GLY A 529 6.22 -19.66 -1.35
C GLY A 529 6.35 -18.18 -1.06
N VAL A 530 5.46 -17.64 -0.22
CA VAL A 530 5.48 -16.23 0.20
C VAL A 530 6.78 -15.89 0.90
N PHE A 531 7.17 -16.64 1.93
CA PHE A 531 8.38 -16.33 2.69
C PHE A 531 9.67 -16.61 1.91
N LYS A 532 9.66 -17.56 0.98
CA LYS A 532 10.79 -17.85 0.11
C LYS A 532 11.06 -16.70 -0.88
N HIS A 533 10.03 -16.01 -1.36
CA HIS A 533 10.11 -14.98 -2.39
C HIS A 533 9.38 -13.68 -2.00
N LEU A 534 9.58 -13.22 -0.75
CA LEU A 534 8.79 -12.15 -0.12
C LEU A 534 8.76 -10.83 -0.92
N GLU A 535 9.90 -10.40 -1.48
CA GLU A 535 9.96 -9.16 -2.26
C GLU A 535 9.21 -9.26 -3.60
N ALA A 536 9.38 -10.38 -4.31
CA ALA A 536 8.64 -10.63 -5.54
C ALA A 536 7.12 -10.72 -5.28
N PHE A 537 6.74 -11.36 -4.18
CA PHE A 537 5.35 -11.42 -3.75
C PHE A 537 4.79 -10.03 -3.39
N ARG A 538 5.59 -9.17 -2.74
CA ARG A 538 5.21 -7.77 -2.45
C ARG A 538 4.93 -6.99 -3.73
N ASP A 539 5.76 -7.15 -4.75
CA ASP A 539 5.57 -6.49 -6.05
C ASP A 539 4.31 -6.99 -6.77
N LEU A 540 4.08 -8.31 -6.75
CA LEU A 540 2.86 -8.93 -7.27
C LEU A 540 1.62 -8.40 -6.54
N CYS A 541 1.61 -8.35 -5.20
CA CYS A 541 0.51 -7.79 -4.42
C CYS A 541 0.19 -6.34 -4.81
N ARG A 542 1.22 -5.52 -5.08
CA ARG A 542 1.03 -4.13 -5.51
C ARG A 542 0.29 -4.05 -6.85
N ILE A 543 0.65 -4.92 -7.80
CA ILE A 543 -0.01 -5.02 -9.11
C ILE A 543 -1.45 -5.49 -8.94
N LEU A 544 -1.69 -6.62 -8.28
CA LEU A 544 -3.01 -7.20 -8.06
C LEU A 544 -3.98 -6.20 -7.42
N ARG A 545 -3.53 -5.48 -6.41
CA ARG A 545 -4.34 -4.43 -5.74
C ARG A 545 -4.68 -3.26 -6.65
N SER A 546 -3.84 -2.89 -7.62
CA SER A 546 -4.17 -1.84 -8.58
C SER A 546 -5.39 -2.17 -9.44
N PHE A 547 -5.68 -3.47 -9.60
CA PHE A 547 -6.88 -4.00 -10.25
C PHE A 547 -7.99 -4.41 -9.28
N ARG A 548 -7.79 -4.19 -7.97
CA ARG A 548 -8.71 -4.58 -6.88
C ARG A 548 -8.90 -6.09 -6.75
N CYS A 549 -7.94 -6.89 -7.24
CA CYS A 549 -7.92 -8.31 -6.93
C CYS A 549 -7.75 -8.53 -5.42
N LYS A 550 -8.26 -9.64 -4.92
CA LYS A 550 -8.04 -10.11 -3.56
C LYS A 550 -6.81 -10.99 -3.50
N VAL A 551 -6.03 -10.88 -2.42
CA VAL A 551 -4.82 -11.67 -2.25
C VAL A 551 -4.83 -12.36 -0.91
N GLY A 552 -4.59 -13.66 -0.91
CA GLY A 552 -4.52 -14.50 0.28
C GLY A 552 -3.27 -15.35 0.37
N VAL A 553 -3.00 -15.83 1.58
CA VAL A 553 -1.97 -16.82 1.86
C VAL A 553 -2.66 -18.09 2.35
N GLU A 554 -2.37 -19.22 1.68
CA GLU A 554 -2.90 -20.54 2.03
C GLU A 554 -1.90 -21.39 2.82
N HIS A 555 -2.40 -22.49 3.41
CA HIS A 555 -1.63 -23.42 4.27
C HIS A 555 -0.84 -22.71 5.38
N PHE A 556 -1.44 -21.62 5.92
CA PHE A 556 -0.80 -20.76 6.90
C PHE A 556 -0.79 -21.37 8.29
N GLY A 557 0.27 -21.08 9.04
CA GLY A 557 0.41 -21.43 10.46
C GLY A 557 1.74 -22.07 10.83
N ARG A 558 2.52 -22.57 9.86
CA ARG A 558 3.85 -23.18 10.13
C ARG A 558 4.88 -22.12 10.54
N GLN A 559 4.82 -20.96 9.92
CA GLN A 559 5.69 -19.81 10.17
C GLN A 559 4.93 -18.65 10.83
N PHE A 560 3.99 -18.97 11.73
CA PHE A 560 3.10 -18.00 12.37
C PHE A 560 3.85 -16.82 13.01
N SER A 561 5.05 -17.06 13.57
CA SER A 561 5.90 -16.00 14.13
C SER A 561 6.26 -14.88 13.14
N GLN A 562 6.14 -15.14 11.85
CA GLN A 562 6.43 -14.16 10.78
C GLN A 562 5.19 -13.37 10.32
N ILE A 563 4.01 -13.57 10.91
CA ILE A 563 2.76 -12.88 10.56
C ILE A 563 2.91 -11.36 10.58
N GLY A 564 3.82 -10.85 11.42
CA GLY A 564 4.15 -9.43 11.47
C GLY A 564 4.64 -8.85 10.14
N GLN A 565 5.17 -9.67 9.21
CA GLN A 565 5.61 -9.22 7.89
C GLN A 565 4.45 -9.00 6.90
N PHE A 566 3.24 -9.44 7.24
CA PHE A 566 2.07 -9.30 6.37
C PHE A 566 1.39 -7.93 6.42
N HIS A 567 1.70 -7.11 7.43
CA HIS A 567 1.04 -5.82 7.66
C HIS A 567 1.21 -4.80 6.51
N ASP A 568 2.26 -4.91 5.69
CA ASP A 568 2.57 -4.00 4.58
C ASP A 568 2.38 -4.61 3.19
N LEU A 569 2.14 -5.92 3.10
CA LEU A 569 1.91 -6.60 1.82
C LEU A 569 0.54 -6.26 1.21
N GLY A 570 -0.42 -5.90 2.06
CA GLY A 570 -1.78 -5.56 1.65
C GLY A 570 -2.59 -6.78 1.25
N LEU A 571 -2.43 -7.86 1.98
CA LEU A 571 -3.26 -9.05 1.90
C LEU A 571 -4.69 -8.76 2.34
N ASP A 572 -5.62 -9.59 1.87
CA ASP A 572 -7.04 -9.52 2.24
C ASP A 572 -7.39 -10.62 3.25
N TYR A 573 -6.77 -11.79 3.15
CA TYR A 573 -7.08 -12.95 4.01
C TYR A 573 -5.92 -13.93 4.15
N ILE A 574 -6.06 -14.83 5.12
CA ILE A 574 -5.21 -16.01 5.30
C ILE A 574 -6.09 -17.25 5.50
N LYS A 575 -5.64 -18.39 4.97
CA LYS A 575 -6.25 -19.69 5.18
C LYS A 575 -5.36 -20.53 6.09
N PHE A 576 -5.91 -20.99 7.21
CA PHE A 576 -5.18 -21.85 8.16
C PHE A 576 -5.16 -23.29 7.71
N ASP A 577 -3.95 -23.88 7.76
CA ASP A 577 -3.66 -25.28 7.42
C ASP A 577 -4.52 -26.24 8.23
N VAL A 578 -5.00 -27.29 7.54
CA VAL A 578 -5.86 -28.33 8.09
C VAL A 578 -5.30 -29.02 9.33
N GLY A 579 -3.97 -29.07 9.48
CA GLY A 579 -3.31 -29.66 10.65
C GLY A 579 -3.71 -29.00 11.99
N TYR A 580 -4.13 -27.75 11.95
CA TYR A 580 -4.62 -27.03 13.14
C TYR A 580 -6.14 -27.12 13.31
N ILE A 581 -6.86 -27.44 12.25
CA ILE A 581 -8.33 -27.43 12.17
C ILE A 581 -8.90 -28.79 12.60
N ARG A 582 -8.21 -29.87 12.24
CA ARG A 582 -8.68 -31.23 12.51
C ARG A 582 -8.91 -31.48 14.00
N ARG A 583 -10.13 -31.94 14.32
CA ARG A 583 -10.58 -32.22 15.69
C ARG A 583 -10.42 -31.02 16.64
N LEU A 584 -10.63 -29.82 16.10
CA LEU A 584 -10.49 -28.57 16.86
C LEU A 584 -11.41 -28.57 18.08
N GLU A 585 -12.61 -29.16 17.99
CA GLU A 585 -13.60 -29.27 19.07
C GLU A 585 -13.05 -30.00 20.31
N THR A 586 -12.03 -30.85 20.13
CA THR A 586 -11.43 -31.66 21.21
C THR A 586 -9.99 -31.24 21.55
N ASN A 587 -9.44 -30.20 20.91
CA ASN A 587 -8.07 -29.75 21.10
C ASN A 587 -7.99 -28.33 21.70
N PRO A 588 -7.96 -28.17 23.06
CA PRO A 588 -7.92 -26.86 23.69
C PRO A 588 -6.67 -26.04 23.33
N GLY A 589 -5.53 -26.69 23.05
CA GLY A 589 -4.29 -26.01 22.65
C GLY A 589 -4.44 -25.33 21.29
N ASN A 590 -4.97 -26.04 20.30
CA ASN A 590 -5.26 -25.45 18.97
C ASN A 590 -6.38 -24.41 19.05
N GLN A 591 -7.42 -24.60 19.88
CA GLN A 591 -8.43 -23.56 20.10
C GLN A 591 -7.82 -22.26 20.64
N ALA A 592 -6.96 -22.34 21.65
CA ALA A 592 -6.29 -21.17 22.22
C ALA A 592 -5.36 -20.48 21.20
N PHE A 593 -4.56 -21.28 20.48
CA PHE A 593 -3.69 -20.77 19.42
C PHE A 593 -4.49 -20.08 18.32
N LEU A 594 -5.49 -20.74 17.72
CA LEU A 594 -6.27 -20.21 16.60
C LEU A 594 -7.10 -18.97 17.01
N LYS A 595 -7.63 -18.94 18.23
CA LYS A 595 -8.32 -17.76 18.76
C LYS A 595 -7.40 -16.53 18.82
N GLY A 596 -6.20 -16.71 19.34
CA GLY A 596 -5.20 -15.65 19.39
C GLY A 596 -4.73 -15.24 18.00
N ALA A 597 -4.48 -16.23 17.15
CA ALA A 597 -4.07 -16.02 15.75
C ALA A 597 -5.12 -15.24 14.94
N ALA A 598 -6.40 -15.59 15.07
CA ALA A 598 -7.50 -14.87 14.46
C ALA A 598 -7.58 -13.42 14.98
N THR A 599 -7.32 -13.20 16.26
CA THR A 599 -7.29 -11.86 16.84
C THR A 599 -6.17 -11.01 16.24
N ILE A 600 -4.95 -11.56 16.10
CA ILE A 600 -3.81 -10.88 15.47
C ILE A 600 -4.11 -10.59 13.99
N ALA A 601 -4.53 -11.60 13.23
CA ALA A 601 -4.82 -11.46 11.79
C ALA A 601 -5.86 -10.35 11.54
N ARG A 602 -6.95 -10.35 12.30
CA ARG A 602 -7.95 -9.28 12.25
C ARG A 602 -7.38 -7.93 12.71
N GLY A 603 -6.47 -7.95 13.68
CA GLY A 603 -5.73 -6.76 14.13
C GLY A 603 -4.99 -6.05 13.00
N ILE A 604 -4.48 -6.79 12.02
CA ILE A 604 -3.82 -6.26 10.81
C ILE A 604 -4.74 -6.22 9.57
N GLY A 605 -6.03 -6.49 9.75
CA GLY A 605 -7.06 -6.32 8.70
C GLY A 605 -7.29 -7.52 7.79
N LEU A 606 -6.78 -8.71 8.17
CA LEU A 606 -6.98 -9.94 7.40
C LEU A 606 -8.27 -10.66 7.81
N GLN A 607 -8.96 -11.23 6.84
CA GLN A 607 -9.96 -12.25 7.08
C GLN A 607 -9.28 -13.59 7.36
N VAL A 608 -9.91 -14.43 8.18
CA VAL A 608 -9.34 -15.71 8.59
C VAL A 608 -10.27 -16.84 8.15
N ILE A 609 -9.74 -17.71 7.32
CA ILE A 609 -10.49 -18.84 6.71
C ILE A 609 -9.85 -20.15 7.18
N ALA A 610 -10.63 -21.18 7.37
CA ALA A 610 -10.16 -22.52 7.72
C ALA A 610 -10.20 -23.44 6.50
N GLU A 611 -9.14 -24.23 6.30
CA GLU A 611 -9.05 -25.26 5.26
C GLU A 611 -9.43 -26.63 5.79
N GLY A 612 -9.92 -27.48 4.88
CA GLY A 612 -10.10 -28.90 5.09
C GLY A 612 -11.15 -29.30 6.15
N VAL A 613 -12.14 -28.47 6.41
CA VAL A 613 -13.21 -28.75 7.40
C VAL A 613 -14.06 -29.93 6.93
N VAL A 614 -14.28 -30.94 7.80
CA VAL A 614 -15.03 -32.16 7.46
C VAL A 614 -16.31 -32.31 8.24
N SER A 615 -16.51 -31.62 9.35
CA SER A 615 -17.68 -31.79 10.22
C SER A 615 -18.29 -30.48 10.68
N ASP A 616 -19.58 -30.54 11.05
CA ASP A 616 -20.26 -29.39 11.66
C ASP A 616 -19.68 -29.06 13.05
N ASP A 617 -19.10 -30.03 13.78
CA ASP A 617 -18.46 -29.78 15.07
C ASP A 617 -17.19 -28.94 14.93
N GLU A 618 -16.34 -29.25 13.92
CA GLU A 618 -15.19 -28.41 13.56
C GLU A 618 -15.66 -27.01 13.15
N LEU A 619 -16.72 -26.90 12.32
CA LEU A 619 -17.26 -25.63 11.87
C LEU A 619 -17.76 -24.77 13.04
N ASN A 620 -18.47 -25.38 14.01
CA ASN A 620 -18.94 -24.70 15.21
C ASN A 620 -17.78 -24.22 16.10
N ALA A 621 -16.74 -25.06 16.27
CA ALA A 621 -15.54 -24.68 17.00
C ALA A 621 -14.80 -23.51 16.36
N LEU A 622 -14.72 -23.47 15.01
CA LEU A 622 -14.12 -22.37 14.24
C LEU A 622 -14.88 -21.05 14.44
N ALA A 623 -16.20 -21.09 14.41
CA ALA A 623 -17.03 -19.92 14.70
C ALA A 623 -16.76 -19.38 16.12
N ALA A 624 -16.62 -20.28 17.11
CA ALA A 624 -16.36 -19.91 18.51
C ALA A 624 -14.96 -19.29 18.71
N VAL A 625 -13.94 -19.71 17.95
CA VAL A 625 -12.59 -19.12 18.00
C VAL A 625 -12.45 -17.88 17.13
N GLY A 626 -13.51 -17.56 16.33
CA GLY A 626 -13.61 -16.28 15.66
C GLY A 626 -13.03 -16.27 14.24
N PHE A 627 -13.14 -17.35 13.48
CA PHE A 627 -12.86 -17.36 12.06
C PHE A 627 -13.94 -16.61 11.26
N ASP A 628 -13.64 -16.25 10.01
CA ASP A 628 -14.56 -15.50 9.14
C ASP A 628 -15.17 -16.42 8.06
N GLY A 629 -14.54 -17.56 7.77
CA GLY A 629 -15.03 -18.51 6.78
C GLY A 629 -14.34 -19.86 6.87
N ALA A 630 -14.82 -20.81 6.06
CA ALA A 630 -14.30 -22.16 5.98
C ALA A 630 -14.47 -22.78 4.60
N THR A 631 -13.57 -23.71 4.24
CA THR A 631 -13.66 -24.59 3.07
C THR A 631 -13.31 -26.02 3.45
N GLY A 632 -13.78 -26.97 2.67
CA GLY A 632 -13.49 -28.39 2.87
C GLY A 632 -14.67 -29.31 2.58
N PRO A 633 -14.48 -30.64 2.64
CA PRO A 633 -15.52 -31.64 2.27
C PRO A 633 -16.80 -31.55 3.11
N GLY A 634 -16.73 -31.08 4.34
CA GLY A 634 -17.89 -30.86 5.23
C GLY A 634 -18.63 -29.54 4.99
N VAL A 635 -18.07 -28.65 4.16
CA VAL A 635 -18.62 -27.32 3.94
C VAL A 635 -19.58 -27.33 2.75
N LYS A 636 -20.82 -26.90 2.98
CA LYS A 636 -21.83 -26.75 1.92
C LYS A 636 -22.48 -25.38 2.01
N PRO A 637 -22.61 -24.65 0.90
CA PRO A 637 -23.36 -23.41 0.87
C PRO A 637 -24.85 -23.65 1.16
N ALA A 638 -25.54 -22.62 1.62
CA ALA A 638 -26.98 -22.66 1.83
C ALA A 638 -27.70 -23.01 0.51
N GLN A 639 -28.74 -23.90 0.58
CA GLN A 639 -29.52 -24.27 -0.58
C GLN A 639 -30.11 -23.02 -1.24
N GLY A 640 -29.76 -22.78 -2.50
CA GLY A 640 -30.23 -21.65 -3.31
C GLY A 640 -29.11 -20.77 -3.88
N THR A 641 -27.84 -21.01 -3.52
CA THR A 641 -26.70 -20.14 -3.93
C THR A 641 -25.88 -20.76 -5.09
N ILE A 642 -26.14 -21.99 -5.51
CA ILE A 642 -25.45 -22.61 -6.66
C ILE A 642 -26.52 -22.87 -7.75
N ALA A 643 -26.44 -22.10 -8.83
CA ALA A 643 -26.99 -22.53 -10.10
C ALA A 643 -26.11 -23.70 -10.61
N THR A 644 -26.65 -24.89 -10.71
CA THR A 644 -26.06 -26.11 -11.28
C THR A 644 -25.55 -25.87 -12.70
#